data_e2d1e6b63b600da1876bfc45e2795e35
#
_entry.id   e2d1e6b63b600da1876bfc45e2795e35
#
_cell.length_a   1.000
_cell.length_b   1.000
_cell.length_c   1.000
_cell.angle_alpha   90.00
_cell.angle_beta   90.00
_cell.angle_gamma   90.00
#
_symmetry.space_group_name_H-M   'P 1'
#
loop_
_entity.id
_entity.type
_entity.pdbx_description
1 polymer ?
#
loop_
_entity_poly.entity_id
_entity_poly.type
_entity_poly.pdbx_seq_one_letter_code
_entity_poly.pdbx_strand_id
1 'polypeptide(L)'
;MIFALAGNQNCGKTTLFNQLTGSNQHVGNFPGVTVDQKIGEIRGQKDCSVVDLPGIYSIRPYTSEEIVTRDFILNEKPDGIINIVDATNIERNLYLTLQLIEMNIPMVLALNMMDEMRNNGGTVDISRMSEELGIPVVPISAIKNEGIEELLQTALHVARNRQYPQIYDFCPSGPVHRCIHSVCHQIEDHAEKAGISVRFAATKLIEGDPSIAEKLSLDQNELELIEHSIIQMEEEHGMDRNAALADMRYDFIEKVCAATVIKPQESKEHLRSVKIDSVLTNKYLAIPIFIVVMFLVFYLTFNVFGAFLSDLLAAGIDWVTAVVDKALTAYGINPVVHSLLIDGVFAGVGSVLSFLPIIVVLFFFLSILDTGYMARIAFVMDKLLRKIGLSGRSIVPLLVGFGCTVPAVMATRTLSSDRDRRMTILLTPFMSCSAKIPIYAVFAAAFFPQRAALVMIGLYAAGMLVGILMALLIGKTVFRGNPVPFVMELPNYRFPSAKSVFLLMWDKAKDFLQRAFTIIFVATVLIWFLQSFDSRLNVVADSADSLLAMMGHWLAPVFAPLGFDDWRIPTALITGFSAKEAVVSTLGVLTGTSMETLGTALTGLFTPLSAISFLVFTLLYTPCMAAIAAVKRELGSGVLAGCVVVLQCVVAWAAAFLVYQGLSLLF
;
A
#
# COMPACT_ATOMS: atom_id res chain seq x y z
N MET A 1 -12.72 -24.35 -20.26
CA MET A 1 -12.09 -24.84 -19.02
C MET A 1 -11.42 -23.69 -18.31
N ILE A 2 -11.58 -23.59 -17.00
CA ILE A 2 -10.98 -22.54 -16.17
C ILE A 2 -9.96 -23.18 -15.23
N PHE A 3 -8.71 -22.74 -15.33
CA PHE A 3 -7.66 -23.14 -14.40
C PHE A 3 -7.39 -22.05 -13.36
N ALA A 4 -7.27 -22.44 -12.09
CA ALA A 4 -6.82 -21.55 -11.03
C ALA A 4 -5.31 -21.69 -10.82
N LEU A 5 -4.56 -20.60 -10.93
CA LEU A 5 -3.14 -20.57 -10.66
C LEU A 5 -2.90 -20.16 -9.20
N ALA A 6 -2.52 -21.10 -8.36
CA ALA A 6 -2.33 -20.90 -6.93
C ALA A 6 -0.88 -21.15 -6.52
N GLY A 7 -0.40 -20.45 -5.52
CA GLY A 7 0.96 -20.62 -4.99
C GLY A 7 1.38 -19.52 -4.04
N ASN A 8 2.50 -19.70 -3.38
CA ASN A 8 3.04 -18.76 -2.42
C ASN A 8 3.48 -17.44 -3.08
N GLN A 9 3.71 -16.43 -2.26
CA GLN A 9 4.34 -15.21 -2.75
C GLN A 9 5.77 -15.54 -3.24
N ASN A 10 6.19 -14.91 -4.35
CA ASN A 10 7.51 -15.07 -4.97
C ASN A 10 7.84 -16.45 -5.57
N CYS A 11 6.93 -17.41 -5.63
CA CYS A 11 7.16 -18.71 -6.28
C CYS A 11 7.25 -18.67 -7.82
N GLY A 12 7.10 -17.50 -8.44
CA GLY A 12 7.15 -17.32 -9.90
C GLY A 12 5.81 -17.40 -10.62
N LYS A 13 4.68 -17.27 -9.88
CA LYS A 13 3.31 -17.37 -10.37
C LYS A 13 3.01 -16.43 -11.54
N THR A 14 3.28 -15.12 -11.39
CA THR A 14 3.05 -14.14 -12.46
C THR A 14 3.93 -14.40 -13.69
N THR A 15 5.14 -14.92 -13.52
CA THR A 15 6.01 -15.31 -14.62
C THR A 15 5.39 -16.46 -15.41
N LEU A 16 4.91 -17.51 -14.72
CA LEU A 16 4.23 -18.64 -15.35
C LEU A 16 2.93 -18.18 -16.04
N PHE A 17 2.12 -17.35 -15.40
CA PHE A 17 0.92 -16.78 -15.98
C PHE A 17 1.21 -16.07 -17.32
N ASN A 18 2.26 -15.24 -17.37
CA ASN A 18 2.68 -14.54 -18.57
C ASN A 18 3.17 -15.49 -19.68
N GLN A 19 3.82 -16.60 -19.31
CA GLN A 19 4.24 -17.63 -20.28
C GLN A 19 3.03 -18.36 -20.88
N LEU A 20 2.05 -18.70 -20.06
CA LEU A 20 0.82 -19.40 -20.50
C LEU A 20 -0.08 -18.52 -21.36
N THR A 21 -0.24 -17.23 -21.02
CA THR A 21 -1.25 -16.35 -21.65
C THR A 21 -0.66 -15.38 -22.69
N GLY A 22 0.58 -14.98 -22.53
CA GLY A 22 1.21 -13.97 -23.39
C GLY A 22 0.64 -12.56 -23.20
N SER A 23 0.23 -11.92 -24.31
CA SER A 23 -0.34 -10.56 -24.31
C SER A 23 -1.86 -10.51 -24.12
N ASN A 24 -2.55 -11.66 -24.15
CA ASN A 24 -4.00 -11.75 -24.03
C ASN A 24 -4.42 -11.84 -22.56
N GLN A 25 -4.39 -10.71 -21.86
CA GLN A 25 -4.71 -10.62 -20.43
C GLN A 25 -5.78 -9.56 -20.19
N HIS A 26 -6.76 -9.88 -19.36
CA HIS A 26 -7.71 -8.94 -18.79
C HIS A 26 -7.37 -8.71 -17.33
N VAL A 27 -7.22 -7.44 -16.95
CA VAL A 27 -6.93 -7.04 -15.56
C VAL A 27 -8.16 -6.33 -15.01
N GLY A 28 -8.67 -6.83 -13.91
CA GLY A 28 -9.80 -6.27 -13.18
C GLY A 28 -9.59 -6.45 -11.67
N ASN A 29 -10.64 -6.27 -10.88
CA ASN A 29 -10.63 -6.62 -9.46
C ASN A 29 -11.56 -7.81 -9.23
N PHE A 30 -11.23 -8.65 -8.25
CA PHE A 30 -12.18 -9.66 -7.78
C PHE A 30 -13.46 -9.00 -7.25
N PRO A 31 -14.64 -9.61 -7.46
CA PRO A 31 -15.89 -9.03 -7.03
C PRO A 31 -15.91 -8.68 -5.54
N GLY A 32 -16.30 -7.44 -5.22
CA GLY A 32 -16.45 -6.96 -3.84
C GLY A 32 -15.18 -6.63 -3.07
N VAL A 33 -14.00 -6.77 -3.67
CA VAL A 33 -12.70 -6.49 -3.03
C VAL A 33 -11.76 -5.69 -3.93
N THR A 34 -10.73 -5.09 -3.35
CA THR A 34 -9.71 -4.30 -4.06
C THR A 34 -8.49 -5.12 -4.50
N VAL A 35 -8.65 -6.43 -4.60
CA VAL A 35 -7.60 -7.36 -5.04
C VAL A 35 -7.65 -7.50 -6.55
N ASP A 36 -6.51 -7.32 -7.22
CA ASP A 36 -6.41 -7.41 -8.67
C ASP A 36 -6.68 -8.84 -9.15
N GLN A 37 -7.58 -8.98 -10.13
CA GLN A 37 -7.86 -10.22 -10.83
C GLN A 37 -7.22 -10.16 -12.21
N LYS A 38 -6.45 -11.18 -12.56
CA LYS A 38 -5.89 -11.35 -13.90
C LYS A 38 -6.42 -12.65 -14.51
N ILE A 39 -7.10 -12.51 -15.64
CA ILE A 39 -7.60 -13.64 -16.41
C ILE A 39 -6.96 -13.59 -17.79
N GLY A 40 -6.48 -14.72 -18.28
CA GLY A 40 -5.89 -14.81 -19.60
C GLY A 40 -6.24 -16.12 -20.30
N GLU A 41 -6.41 -16.06 -21.64
CA GLU A 41 -6.57 -17.25 -22.47
C GLU A 41 -5.22 -17.96 -22.63
N ILE A 42 -5.23 -19.27 -22.52
CA ILE A 42 -4.02 -20.10 -22.68
C ILE A 42 -3.67 -20.17 -24.17
N ARG A 43 -2.41 -19.86 -24.49
CA ARG A 43 -1.91 -19.91 -25.87
C ARG A 43 -2.07 -21.30 -26.48
N GLY A 44 -2.59 -21.36 -27.69
CA GLY A 44 -2.77 -22.60 -28.44
C GLY A 44 -3.92 -23.50 -27.97
N GLN A 45 -4.66 -23.11 -26.93
CA GLN A 45 -5.82 -23.86 -26.43
C GLN A 45 -7.05 -22.97 -26.48
N LYS A 46 -7.92 -23.19 -27.47
CA LYS A 46 -9.22 -22.52 -27.57
C LYS A 46 -10.11 -22.99 -26.41
N ASP A 47 -10.83 -22.06 -25.78
CA ASP A 47 -11.75 -22.30 -24.66
C ASP A 47 -11.10 -22.70 -23.33
N CYS A 48 -9.79 -22.43 -23.16
CA CYS A 48 -9.10 -22.62 -21.90
C CYS A 48 -8.57 -21.28 -21.39
N SER A 49 -8.93 -20.92 -20.15
CA SER A 49 -8.48 -19.72 -19.48
C SER A 49 -7.77 -20.06 -18.16
N VAL A 50 -6.87 -19.20 -17.76
CA VAL A 50 -6.21 -19.28 -16.46
C VAL A 50 -6.45 -18.00 -15.67
N VAL A 51 -6.75 -18.15 -14.39
CA VAL A 51 -6.95 -17.06 -13.43
C VAL A 51 -5.77 -17.02 -12.48
N ASP A 52 -5.04 -15.88 -12.43
CA ASP A 52 -3.95 -15.67 -11.49
C ASP A 52 -4.52 -15.29 -10.12
N LEU A 53 -4.48 -16.22 -9.17
CA LEU A 53 -4.92 -15.99 -7.80
C LEU A 53 -3.84 -15.26 -7.01
N PRO A 54 -4.20 -14.48 -5.98
CA PRO A 54 -3.22 -13.85 -5.09
C PRO A 54 -2.23 -14.87 -4.49
N GLY A 55 -0.98 -14.43 -4.26
CA GLY A 55 0.01 -15.26 -3.59
C GLY A 55 -0.25 -15.35 -2.10
N ILE A 56 -0.50 -16.56 -1.60
CA ILE A 56 -0.86 -16.81 -0.21
C ILE A 56 0.03 -17.92 0.38
N TYR A 57 0.17 -17.97 1.70
CA TYR A 57 0.89 -19.03 2.40
C TYR A 57 -0.03 -20.10 2.99
N SER A 58 -1.25 -19.72 3.26
CA SER A 58 -2.29 -20.63 3.79
C SER A 58 -3.68 -20.15 3.37
N ILE A 59 -4.66 -21.04 3.42
CA ILE A 59 -6.07 -20.73 3.17
C ILE A 59 -6.73 -20.44 4.52
N ARG A 60 -6.49 -19.23 5.06
CA ARG A 60 -7.10 -18.76 6.33
C ARG A 60 -7.88 -17.47 6.09
N PRO A 61 -8.93 -17.16 6.88
CA PRO A 61 -9.74 -15.96 6.66
C PRO A 61 -9.13 -14.67 7.27
N TYR A 62 -7.80 -14.52 7.21
CA TYR A 62 -7.12 -13.37 7.85
C TYR A 62 -6.82 -12.22 6.89
N THR A 63 -6.46 -12.52 5.65
CA THR A 63 -6.13 -11.51 4.64
C THR A 63 -7.16 -11.51 3.51
N SER A 64 -7.32 -10.37 2.83
CA SER A 64 -8.21 -10.28 1.67
C SER A 64 -7.78 -11.21 0.55
N GLU A 65 -6.47 -11.42 0.39
CA GLU A 65 -5.92 -12.34 -0.62
C GLU A 65 -6.26 -13.80 -0.31
N GLU A 66 -6.18 -14.22 0.96
CA GLU A 66 -6.55 -15.58 1.39
C GLU A 66 -8.04 -15.84 1.23
N ILE A 67 -8.87 -14.86 1.61
CA ILE A 67 -10.34 -14.93 1.45
C ILE A 67 -10.71 -15.04 -0.03
N VAL A 68 -10.14 -14.19 -0.88
CA VAL A 68 -10.39 -14.19 -2.34
C VAL A 68 -10.00 -15.51 -2.97
N THR A 69 -8.82 -16.03 -2.64
CA THR A 69 -8.34 -17.31 -3.18
C THR A 69 -9.27 -18.45 -2.76
N ARG A 70 -9.62 -18.53 -1.48
CA ARG A 70 -10.54 -19.54 -0.95
C ARG A 70 -11.91 -19.45 -1.62
N ASP A 71 -12.50 -18.26 -1.64
CA ASP A 71 -13.86 -18.07 -2.14
C ASP A 71 -13.94 -18.28 -3.66
N PHE A 72 -12.90 -17.93 -4.41
CA PHE A 72 -12.81 -18.26 -5.83
C PHE A 72 -12.83 -19.77 -6.03
N ILE A 73 -11.99 -20.52 -5.32
CA ILE A 73 -11.90 -21.97 -5.49
C ILE A 73 -13.21 -22.66 -5.07
N LEU A 74 -13.84 -22.23 -3.97
CA LEU A 74 -15.08 -22.84 -3.47
C LEU A 74 -16.33 -22.51 -4.29
N ASN A 75 -16.43 -21.25 -4.77
CA ASN A 75 -17.65 -20.77 -5.42
C ASN A 75 -17.60 -20.97 -6.95
N GLU A 76 -16.46 -20.64 -7.60
CA GLU A 76 -16.31 -20.75 -9.05
C GLU A 76 -15.96 -22.18 -9.50
N LYS A 77 -15.50 -23.04 -8.58
CA LYS A 77 -15.16 -24.45 -8.83
C LYS A 77 -14.38 -24.64 -10.13
N PRO A 78 -13.13 -24.17 -10.22
CA PRO A 78 -12.33 -24.28 -11.42
C PRO A 78 -12.19 -25.75 -11.85
N ASP A 79 -12.05 -25.99 -13.15
CA ASP A 79 -11.87 -27.34 -13.72
C ASP A 79 -10.56 -27.98 -13.26
N GLY A 80 -9.56 -27.16 -12.86
CA GLY A 80 -8.31 -27.64 -12.31
C GLY A 80 -7.50 -26.55 -11.63
N ILE A 81 -6.62 -26.95 -10.70
CA ILE A 81 -5.67 -26.07 -10.02
C ILE A 81 -4.26 -26.36 -10.54
N ILE A 82 -3.55 -25.31 -10.96
CA ILE A 82 -2.11 -25.36 -11.20
C ILE A 82 -1.45 -24.74 -9.95
N ASN A 83 -0.93 -25.59 -9.08
CA ASN A 83 -0.26 -25.15 -7.86
C ASN A 83 1.24 -24.98 -8.12
N ILE A 84 1.78 -23.77 -7.91
CA ILE A 84 3.19 -23.46 -8.12
C ILE A 84 3.93 -23.49 -6.81
N VAL A 85 4.99 -24.29 -6.78
CA VAL A 85 5.88 -24.48 -5.64
C VAL A 85 7.30 -24.09 -6.03
N ASP A 86 7.97 -23.32 -5.18
CA ASP A 86 9.38 -22.98 -5.33
C ASP A 86 10.25 -24.16 -4.87
N ALA A 87 11.01 -24.76 -5.81
CA ALA A 87 11.88 -25.89 -5.56
C ALA A 87 13.01 -25.57 -4.57
N THR A 88 13.39 -24.31 -4.42
CA THR A 88 14.44 -23.90 -3.47
C THR A 88 13.92 -23.81 -2.02
N ASN A 89 12.58 -23.76 -1.85
CA ASN A 89 11.88 -23.62 -0.56
C ASN A 89 10.68 -24.58 -0.45
N ILE A 90 10.88 -25.83 -0.82
CA ILE A 90 9.81 -26.84 -0.97
C ILE A 90 8.98 -26.99 0.32
N GLU A 91 9.63 -27.21 1.45
CA GLU A 91 8.99 -27.51 2.74
C GLU A 91 7.91 -26.49 3.09
N ARG A 92 8.23 -25.22 2.94
CA ARG A 92 7.29 -24.14 3.25
C ARG A 92 6.17 -24.02 2.22
N ASN A 93 6.49 -24.24 0.94
CA ASN A 93 5.51 -24.10 -0.13
C ASN A 93 4.49 -25.25 -0.12
N LEU A 94 4.90 -26.45 0.26
CA LEU A 94 4.01 -27.61 0.37
C LEU A 94 2.91 -27.43 1.43
N TYR A 95 3.05 -26.53 2.39
CA TYR A 95 2.00 -26.26 3.38
C TYR A 95 0.68 -25.80 2.72
N LEU A 96 0.76 -24.91 1.75
CA LEU A 96 -0.39 -24.50 0.94
C LEU A 96 -0.88 -25.65 0.06
N THR A 97 0.05 -26.42 -0.53
CA THR A 97 -0.28 -27.57 -1.38
C THR A 97 -1.16 -28.57 -0.64
N LEU A 98 -0.85 -28.91 0.61
CA LEU A 98 -1.67 -29.83 1.41
C LEU A 98 -3.08 -29.30 1.65
N GLN A 99 -3.24 -28.00 1.89
CA GLN A 99 -4.56 -27.40 2.04
C GLN A 99 -5.37 -27.38 0.74
N LEU A 100 -4.69 -27.25 -0.43
CA LEU A 100 -5.34 -27.38 -1.72
C LEU A 100 -5.75 -28.82 -2.01
N ILE A 101 -4.95 -29.81 -1.61
CA ILE A 101 -5.29 -31.24 -1.69
C ILE A 101 -6.54 -31.54 -0.87
N GLU A 102 -6.66 -30.99 0.35
CA GLU A 102 -7.85 -31.14 1.19
C GLU A 102 -9.13 -30.62 0.52
N MET A 103 -9.04 -29.64 -0.40
CA MET A 103 -10.20 -29.13 -1.16
C MET A 103 -10.75 -30.13 -2.18
N ASN A 104 -9.99 -31.18 -2.51
CA ASN A 104 -10.37 -32.26 -3.40
C ASN A 104 -10.83 -31.78 -4.79
N ILE A 105 -9.98 -30.97 -5.43
CA ILE A 105 -10.17 -30.48 -6.81
C ILE A 105 -9.06 -31.05 -7.69
N PRO A 106 -9.31 -31.37 -8.97
CA PRO A 106 -8.26 -31.80 -9.89
C PRO A 106 -7.09 -30.82 -9.88
N MET A 107 -5.86 -31.30 -9.64
CA MET A 107 -4.72 -30.40 -9.54
C MET A 107 -3.42 -31.00 -10.04
N VAL A 108 -2.50 -30.13 -10.46
CA VAL A 108 -1.12 -30.44 -10.82
C VAL A 108 -0.18 -29.52 -10.04
N LEU A 109 0.93 -30.08 -9.56
CA LEU A 109 1.97 -29.32 -8.90
C LEU A 109 3.05 -28.94 -9.92
N ALA A 110 3.25 -27.64 -10.13
CA ALA A 110 4.33 -27.10 -10.94
C ALA A 110 5.52 -26.76 -10.02
N LEU A 111 6.55 -27.61 -10.03
CA LEU A 111 7.75 -27.41 -9.24
C LEU A 111 8.69 -26.46 -9.98
N ASN A 112 8.64 -25.17 -9.63
CA ASN A 112 9.34 -24.08 -10.32
C ASN A 112 10.74 -23.83 -9.75
N MET A 113 11.56 -23.05 -10.47
CA MET A 113 12.96 -22.73 -10.11
C MET A 113 13.88 -23.95 -10.08
N MET A 114 13.56 -24.97 -10.88
CA MET A 114 14.40 -26.18 -10.99
C MET A 114 15.79 -25.89 -11.55
N ASP A 115 15.96 -24.84 -12.31
CA ASP A 115 17.26 -24.35 -12.75
C ASP A 115 18.12 -23.82 -11.59
N GLU A 116 17.54 -23.08 -10.64
CA GLU A 116 18.24 -22.65 -9.42
C GLU A 116 18.57 -23.84 -8.52
N MET A 117 17.62 -24.77 -8.36
CA MET A 117 17.81 -25.99 -7.59
C MET A 117 19.00 -26.80 -8.09
N ARG A 118 19.04 -27.06 -9.42
CA ARG A 118 20.14 -27.81 -10.06
C ARG A 118 21.48 -27.07 -10.00
N ASN A 119 21.47 -25.75 -10.21
CA ASN A 119 22.70 -24.94 -10.14
C ASN A 119 23.33 -24.93 -8.74
N ASN A 120 22.54 -25.15 -7.71
CA ASN A 120 23.01 -25.23 -6.31
C ASN A 120 23.27 -26.65 -5.85
N GLY A 121 23.29 -27.63 -6.77
CA GLY A 121 23.60 -29.04 -6.48
C GLY A 121 22.48 -29.80 -5.78
N GLY A 122 21.28 -29.28 -5.74
CA GLY A 122 20.10 -29.98 -5.25
C GLY A 122 19.40 -30.79 -6.34
N THR A 123 18.66 -31.80 -5.94
CA THR A 123 17.85 -32.64 -6.84
C THR A 123 16.54 -33.03 -6.15
N VAL A 124 15.49 -33.27 -6.96
CA VAL A 124 14.20 -33.76 -6.50
C VAL A 124 13.83 -35.00 -7.31
N ASP A 125 13.44 -36.06 -6.61
CA ASP A 125 12.82 -37.23 -7.24
C ASP A 125 11.34 -36.92 -7.51
N ILE A 126 11.08 -36.55 -8.76
CA ILE A 126 9.75 -36.10 -9.20
C ILE A 126 8.71 -37.22 -9.13
N SER A 127 9.12 -38.46 -9.55
CA SER A 127 8.22 -39.61 -9.56
C SER A 127 7.78 -39.97 -8.16
N ARG A 128 8.72 -40.07 -7.25
CA ARG A 128 8.45 -40.38 -5.85
C ARG A 128 7.68 -39.28 -5.16
N MET A 129 7.97 -38.00 -5.46
CA MET A 129 7.21 -36.88 -4.92
C MET A 129 5.74 -36.89 -5.40
N SER A 130 5.51 -37.30 -6.67
CA SER A 130 4.16 -37.45 -7.21
C SER A 130 3.39 -38.58 -6.50
N GLU A 131 4.07 -39.69 -6.21
CA GLU A 131 3.50 -40.83 -5.48
C GLU A 131 3.15 -40.43 -4.02
N GLU A 132 4.09 -39.79 -3.30
CA GLU A 132 3.93 -39.40 -1.90
C GLU A 132 2.85 -38.28 -1.70
N LEU A 133 2.67 -37.41 -2.69
CA LEU A 133 1.63 -36.37 -2.64
C LEU A 133 0.30 -36.81 -3.25
N GLY A 134 0.28 -37.89 -4.02
CA GLY A 134 -0.91 -38.37 -4.72
C GLY A 134 -1.43 -37.46 -5.82
N ILE A 135 -0.58 -36.59 -6.38
CA ILE A 135 -0.89 -35.64 -7.46
C ILE A 135 0.26 -35.59 -8.47
N PRO A 136 0.02 -35.34 -9.76
CA PRO A 136 1.09 -35.16 -10.73
C PRO A 136 1.98 -33.97 -10.39
N VAL A 137 3.31 -34.18 -10.48
CA VAL A 137 4.34 -33.17 -10.26
C VAL A 137 5.11 -32.94 -11.54
N VAL A 138 5.21 -31.70 -12.01
CA VAL A 138 5.93 -31.34 -13.23
C VAL A 138 7.04 -30.34 -12.90
N PRO A 139 8.31 -30.67 -13.18
CA PRO A 139 9.43 -29.76 -12.94
C PRO A 139 9.49 -28.68 -14.03
N ILE A 140 9.55 -27.40 -13.62
CA ILE A 140 9.58 -26.27 -14.56
C ILE A 140 10.64 -25.23 -14.20
N SER A 141 11.01 -24.41 -15.18
CA SER A 141 11.64 -23.11 -14.97
C SER A 141 10.85 -22.05 -15.75
N ALA A 142 9.99 -21.31 -15.07
CA ALA A 142 9.15 -20.30 -15.70
C ALA A 142 9.96 -19.17 -16.36
N ILE A 143 11.14 -18.83 -15.81
CA ILE A 143 12.03 -17.79 -16.36
C ILE A 143 12.65 -18.28 -17.69
N LYS A 144 13.06 -19.55 -17.76
CA LYS A 144 13.69 -20.13 -18.95
C LYS A 144 12.69 -20.74 -19.94
N ASN A 145 11.40 -20.73 -19.59
CA ASN A 145 10.34 -21.39 -20.40
C ASN A 145 10.58 -22.91 -20.58
N GLU A 146 11.16 -23.58 -19.57
CA GLU A 146 11.40 -25.03 -19.56
C GLU A 146 10.23 -25.75 -18.86
N GLY A 147 9.73 -26.86 -19.42
CA GLY A 147 8.70 -27.73 -18.84
C GLY A 147 7.26 -27.15 -18.93
N ILE A 148 7.05 -25.98 -19.53
CA ILE A 148 5.73 -25.32 -19.56
C ILE A 148 4.72 -26.08 -20.41
N GLU A 149 5.15 -26.61 -21.57
CA GLU A 149 4.28 -27.41 -22.46
C GLU A 149 3.83 -28.71 -21.78
N GLU A 150 4.76 -29.42 -21.11
CA GLU A 150 4.47 -30.63 -20.35
C GLU A 150 3.50 -30.36 -19.20
N LEU A 151 3.70 -29.23 -18.46
CA LEU A 151 2.79 -28.79 -17.42
C LEU A 151 1.38 -28.57 -17.98
N LEU A 152 1.27 -27.89 -19.11
CA LEU A 152 -0.02 -27.59 -19.73
C LEU A 152 -0.74 -28.88 -20.16
N GLN A 153 -0.03 -29.81 -20.81
CA GLN A 153 -0.59 -31.08 -21.22
C GLN A 153 -1.05 -31.92 -20.03
N THR A 154 -0.25 -31.97 -18.96
CA THR A 154 -0.61 -32.66 -17.71
C THR A 154 -1.83 -32.02 -17.06
N ALA A 155 -1.88 -30.70 -16.96
CA ALA A 155 -3.02 -29.98 -16.38
C ALA A 155 -4.32 -30.24 -17.17
N LEU A 156 -4.26 -30.20 -18.51
CA LEU A 156 -5.39 -30.52 -19.37
C LEU A 156 -5.85 -31.99 -19.23
N HIS A 157 -4.89 -32.92 -19.09
CA HIS A 157 -5.21 -34.33 -18.87
C HIS A 157 -5.92 -34.56 -17.54
N VAL A 158 -5.40 -33.97 -16.46
CA VAL A 158 -5.97 -34.05 -15.11
C VAL A 158 -7.39 -33.47 -15.07
N ALA A 159 -7.58 -32.28 -15.66
CA ALA A 159 -8.89 -31.62 -15.67
C ALA A 159 -9.93 -32.38 -16.52
N ARG A 160 -9.55 -32.85 -17.74
CA ARG A 160 -10.45 -33.60 -18.62
C ARG A 160 -10.89 -34.93 -18.03
N ASN A 161 -9.98 -35.65 -17.37
CA ASN A 161 -10.25 -36.94 -16.77
C ASN A 161 -10.75 -36.83 -15.31
N ARG A 162 -10.92 -35.61 -14.79
CA ARG A 162 -11.32 -35.35 -13.40
C ARG A 162 -10.49 -36.17 -12.40
N GLN A 163 -9.18 -36.12 -12.54
CA GLN A 163 -8.27 -36.82 -11.63
C GLN A 163 -8.14 -36.02 -10.33
N TYR A 164 -8.81 -36.52 -9.31
CA TYR A 164 -8.73 -35.94 -7.95
C TYR A 164 -7.46 -36.42 -7.23
N PRO A 165 -6.97 -35.69 -6.22
CA PRO A 165 -5.86 -36.12 -5.38
C PRO A 165 -6.15 -37.49 -4.76
N GLN A 166 -5.15 -38.39 -4.84
CA GLN A 166 -5.32 -39.77 -4.33
C GLN A 166 -5.07 -39.86 -2.83
N ILE A 167 -4.22 -38.99 -2.30
CA ILE A 167 -3.87 -38.89 -0.88
C ILE A 167 -4.42 -37.58 -0.34
N TYR A 168 -5.38 -37.66 0.54
CA TYR A 168 -5.99 -36.51 1.24
C TYR A 168 -5.96 -36.66 2.75
N ASP A 169 -5.63 -37.84 3.27
CA ASP A 169 -5.40 -38.09 4.69
C ASP A 169 -3.92 -38.35 4.95
N PHE A 170 -3.24 -37.31 5.38
CA PHE A 170 -1.83 -37.30 5.73
C PHE A 170 -1.60 -37.20 7.24
N CYS A 171 -2.65 -37.45 8.04
CA CYS A 171 -2.56 -37.37 9.49
C CYS A 171 -2.14 -38.73 10.08
N PRO A 172 -1.03 -38.82 10.83
CA PRO A 172 -0.68 -40.04 11.54
C PRO A 172 -1.71 -40.34 12.64
N SER A 173 -1.88 -41.64 12.97
CA SER A 173 -2.81 -42.05 14.04
C SER A 173 -2.45 -41.35 15.35
N GLY A 174 -3.42 -40.64 15.94
CA GLY A 174 -3.21 -39.86 17.16
C GLY A 174 -4.40 -39.00 17.53
N PRO A 175 -4.29 -38.12 18.53
CA PRO A 175 -5.38 -37.24 18.96
C PRO A 175 -5.93 -36.37 17.84
N VAL A 176 -5.06 -35.77 17.02
CA VAL A 176 -5.43 -34.92 15.88
C VAL A 176 -6.21 -35.71 14.84
N HIS A 177 -5.76 -36.93 14.50
CA HIS A 177 -6.48 -37.81 13.57
C HIS A 177 -7.89 -38.15 14.07
N ARG A 178 -8.02 -38.53 15.35
CA ARG A 178 -9.33 -38.85 15.95
C ARG A 178 -10.28 -37.64 15.92
N CYS A 179 -9.77 -36.45 16.24
CA CYS A 179 -10.55 -35.21 16.19
C CYS A 179 -11.03 -34.91 14.76
N ILE A 180 -10.15 -34.92 13.77
CA ILE A 180 -10.52 -34.66 12.37
C ILE A 180 -11.55 -35.69 11.91
N HIS A 181 -11.36 -36.97 12.21
CA HIS A 181 -12.27 -38.06 11.83
C HIS A 181 -13.67 -37.89 12.50
N SER A 182 -13.69 -37.56 13.80
CA SER A 182 -14.93 -37.28 14.53
C SER A 182 -15.70 -36.11 13.90
N VAL A 183 -15.01 -35.01 13.62
CA VAL A 183 -15.63 -33.83 13.00
C VAL A 183 -16.09 -34.13 11.57
N CYS A 184 -15.32 -34.87 10.76
CA CYS A 184 -15.74 -35.32 9.44
C CYS A 184 -17.08 -36.05 9.47
N HIS A 185 -17.24 -37.00 10.36
CA HIS A 185 -18.50 -37.75 10.49
C HIS A 185 -19.70 -36.89 10.91
N GLN A 186 -19.45 -35.89 11.77
CA GLN A 186 -20.51 -34.98 12.24
C GLN A 186 -21.03 -34.06 11.15
N ILE A 187 -20.15 -33.67 10.17
CA ILE A 187 -20.49 -32.68 9.14
C ILE A 187 -20.71 -33.27 7.75
N GLU A 188 -20.63 -34.59 7.57
CA GLU A 188 -20.64 -35.24 6.25
C GLU A 188 -21.85 -34.80 5.41
N ASP A 189 -23.07 -34.94 5.96
CA ASP A 189 -24.31 -34.55 5.28
C ASP A 189 -24.38 -33.06 4.93
N HIS A 190 -23.84 -32.20 5.80
CA HIS A 190 -23.80 -30.75 5.60
C HIS A 190 -22.81 -30.36 4.54
N ALA A 191 -21.62 -30.99 4.53
CA ALA A 191 -20.57 -30.74 3.56
C ALA A 191 -20.97 -31.20 2.15
N GLU A 192 -21.65 -32.37 2.03
CA GLU A 192 -22.20 -32.84 0.75
C GLU A 192 -23.25 -31.88 0.19
N LYS A 193 -24.19 -31.41 1.01
CA LYS A 193 -25.23 -30.44 0.62
C LYS A 193 -24.61 -29.12 0.17
N ALA A 194 -23.56 -28.66 0.84
CA ALA A 194 -22.83 -27.43 0.51
C ALA A 194 -21.89 -27.61 -0.68
N GLY A 195 -21.60 -28.87 -1.09
CA GLY A 195 -20.67 -29.21 -2.17
C GLY A 195 -19.23 -28.82 -1.83
N ILE A 196 -18.84 -28.95 -0.56
CA ILE A 196 -17.50 -28.68 -0.02
C ILE A 196 -16.87 -30.01 0.42
N SER A 197 -15.57 -30.18 0.21
CA SER A 197 -14.85 -31.37 0.71
C SER A 197 -15.00 -31.49 2.23
N VAL A 198 -15.45 -32.67 2.70
CA VAL A 198 -15.67 -32.94 4.12
C VAL A 198 -14.40 -32.70 4.93
N ARG A 199 -13.25 -33.19 4.44
CA ARG A 199 -11.95 -33.03 5.09
C ARG A 199 -11.55 -31.56 5.23
N PHE A 200 -11.67 -30.80 4.14
CA PHE A 200 -11.37 -29.37 4.16
C PHE A 200 -12.29 -28.63 5.15
N ALA A 201 -13.58 -28.92 5.12
CA ALA A 201 -14.54 -28.32 6.05
C ALA A 201 -14.21 -28.64 7.51
N ALA A 202 -13.88 -29.91 7.82
CA ALA A 202 -13.51 -30.34 9.16
C ALA A 202 -12.25 -29.62 9.67
N THR A 203 -11.17 -29.59 8.87
CA THR A 203 -9.94 -28.91 9.29
C THR A 203 -10.16 -27.41 9.49
N LYS A 204 -11.02 -26.75 8.68
CA LYS A 204 -11.36 -25.33 8.85
C LYS A 204 -12.22 -25.06 10.08
N LEU A 205 -13.17 -25.93 10.41
CA LEU A 205 -13.94 -25.83 11.64
C LEU A 205 -13.04 -25.98 12.88
N ILE A 206 -12.11 -26.94 12.85
CA ILE A 206 -11.11 -27.09 13.92
C ILE A 206 -10.22 -25.84 14.03
N GLU A 207 -9.81 -25.22 12.92
CA GLU A 207 -9.08 -23.95 12.90
C GLU A 207 -9.92 -22.77 13.43
N GLY A 208 -11.25 -22.94 13.60
CA GLY A 208 -12.17 -21.92 14.11
C GLY A 208 -12.63 -20.93 13.04
N ASP A 209 -12.77 -21.35 11.77
CA ASP A 209 -13.26 -20.51 10.68
C ASP A 209 -14.80 -20.38 10.73
N PRO A 210 -15.35 -19.20 11.13
CA PRO A 210 -16.79 -19.02 11.28
C PRO A 210 -17.52 -19.05 9.93
N SER A 211 -16.84 -18.72 8.83
CA SER A 211 -17.46 -18.67 7.51
C SER A 211 -17.80 -20.06 6.95
N ILE A 212 -17.05 -21.08 7.35
CA ILE A 212 -17.36 -22.48 7.00
C ILE A 212 -18.54 -22.99 7.83
N ALA A 213 -18.59 -22.67 9.12
CA ALA A 213 -19.74 -23.02 9.97
C ALA A 213 -21.05 -22.44 9.41
N GLU A 214 -21.02 -21.19 8.95
CA GLU A 214 -22.16 -20.54 8.32
C GLU A 214 -22.54 -21.18 6.97
N LYS A 215 -21.56 -21.49 6.10
CA LYS A 215 -21.78 -22.16 4.81
C LYS A 215 -22.38 -23.57 4.99
N LEU A 216 -21.99 -24.27 6.01
CA LEU A 216 -22.52 -25.59 6.35
C LEU A 216 -23.88 -25.51 7.06
N SER A 217 -24.32 -24.33 7.50
CA SER A 217 -25.56 -24.10 8.23
C SER A 217 -25.67 -25.00 9.50
N LEU A 218 -24.55 -25.10 10.24
CA LEU A 218 -24.48 -25.88 11.49
C LEU A 218 -25.32 -25.21 12.60
N ASP A 219 -26.00 -26.02 13.40
CA ASP A 219 -26.71 -25.54 14.56
C ASP A 219 -25.79 -25.38 15.78
N GLN A 220 -26.33 -24.79 16.86
CA GLN A 220 -25.54 -24.53 18.08
C GLN A 220 -25.08 -25.82 18.76
N ASN A 221 -25.89 -26.88 18.71
CA ASN A 221 -25.56 -28.16 19.35
C ASN A 221 -24.44 -28.87 18.59
N GLU A 222 -24.49 -28.83 17.27
CA GLU A 222 -23.44 -29.40 16.41
C GLU A 222 -22.10 -28.67 16.65
N LEU A 223 -22.12 -27.32 16.74
CA LEU A 223 -20.93 -26.54 17.06
C LEU A 223 -20.36 -26.88 18.44
N GLU A 224 -21.20 -27.10 19.44
CA GLU A 224 -20.78 -27.52 20.79
C GLU A 224 -20.16 -28.94 20.80
N LEU A 225 -20.70 -29.88 20.02
CA LEU A 225 -20.11 -31.21 19.86
C LEU A 225 -18.75 -31.17 19.18
N ILE A 226 -18.61 -30.34 18.13
CA ILE A 226 -17.34 -30.11 17.44
C ILE A 226 -16.33 -29.51 18.42
N GLU A 227 -16.73 -28.49 19.18
CA GLU A 227 -15.85 -27.81 20.14
C GLU A 227 -15.41 -28.79 21.26
N HIS A 228 -16.30 -29.69 21.72
CA HIS A 228 -15.93 -30.71 22.69
C HIS A 228 -14.83 -31.64 22.14
N SER A 229 -14.96 -32.09 20.88
CA SER A 229 -13.94 -32.93 20.21
C SER A 229 -12.59 -32.19 20.08
N ILE A 230 -12.65 -30.88 19.86
CA ILE A 230 -11.45 -30.04 19.75
C ILE A 230 -10.76 -29.87 21.11
N ILE A 231 -11.52 -29.57 22.17
CA ILE A 231 -10.99 -29.44 23.54
C ILE A 231 -10.31 -30.74 23.98
N GLN A 232 -10.95 -31.89 23.74
CA GLN A 232 -10.36 -33.17 24.03
C GLN A 232 -9.02 -33.39 23.30
N MET A 233 -8.93 -32.98 22.02
CA MET A 233 -7.69 -33.06 21.25
C MET A 233 -6.61 -32.13 21.84
N GLU A 234 -6.94 -30.89 22.20
CA GLU A 234 -6.03 -29.92 22.80
C GLU A 234 -5.46 -30.43 24.13
N GLU A 235 -6.33 -31.04 24.98
CA GLU A 235 -5.90 -31.64 26.26
C GLU A 235 -4.98 -32.85 26.07
N GLU A 236 -5.30 -33.74 25.13
CA GLU A 236 -4.53 -34.95 24.88
C GLU A 236 -3.19 -34.64 24.14
N HIS A 237 -3.19 -33.65 23.23
CA HIS A 237 -2.00 -33.31 22.43
C HIS A 237 -1.08 -32.32 23.17
N GLY A 238 -1.63 -31.50 24.07
CA GLY A 238 -0.89 -30.47 24.81
C GLY A 238 -0.55 -29.23 24.00
N MET A 239 -1.18 -29.03 22.84
CA MET A 239 -1.04 -27.85 21.96
C MET A 239 -2.40 -27.29 21.61
N ASP A 240 -2.46 -25.98 21.31
CA ASP A 240 -3.67 -25.39 20.77
C ASP A 240 -4.00 -25.96 19.37
N ARG A 241 -5.28 -25.91 18.99
CA ARG A 241 -5.82 -26.49 17.75
C ARG A 241 -5.06 -26.08 16.47
N ASN A 242 -4.64 -24.81 16.40
CA ASN A 242 -3.91 -24.31 15.24
C ASN A 242 -2.48 -24.85 15.18
N ALA A 243 -1.82 -24.92 16.34
CA ALA A 243 -0.48 -25.50 16.44
C ALA A 243 -0.49 -27.00 16.12
N ALA A 244 -1.47 -27.74 16.65
CA ALA A 244 -1.61 -29.17 16.41
C ALA A 244 -1.84 -29.53 14.93
N LEU A 245 -2.72 -28.79 14.23
CA LEU A 245 -2.92 -28.96 12.79
C LEU A 245 -1.70 -28.54 11.95
N ALA A 246 -0.99 -27.50 12.37
CA ALA A 246 0.23 -27.09 11.68
C ALA A 246 1.34 -28.13 11.85
N ASP A 247 1.53 -28.65 13.05
CA ASP A 247 2.49 -29.70 13.38
C ASP A 247 2.25 -30.97 12.55
N MET A 248 1.01 -31.45 12.50
CA MET A 248 0.60 -32.56 11.64
C MET A 248 0.99 -32.37 10.18
N ARG A 249 0.72 -31.17 9.61
CA ARG A 249 1.07 -30.89 8.21
C ARG A 249 2.57 -30.83 7.99
N TYR A 250 3.33 -30.22 8.90
CA TYR A 250 4.79 -30.15 8.80
C TYR A 250 5.45 -31.51 8.98
N ASP A 251 4.96 -32.39 9.85
CA ASP A 251 5.44 -33.75 9.98
C ASP A 251 5.32 -34.54 8.66
N PHE A 252 4.18 -34.38 7.97
CA PHE A 252 4.00 -35.02 6.66
C PHE A 252 4.94 -34.42 5.61
N ILE A 253 5.05 -33.08 5.56
CA ILE A 253 5.95 -32.39 4.63
C ILE A 253 7.40 -32.83 4.84
N GLU A 254 7.85 -32.94 6.09
CA GLU A 254 9.21 -33.37 6.42
C GLU A 254 9.47 -34.78 5.92
N LYS A 255 8.52 -35.72 6.08
CA LYS A 255 8.62 -37.09 5.54
C LYS A 255 8.73 -37.11 4.03
N VAL A 256 7.85 -36.34 3.32
CA VAL A 256 7.91 -36.23 1.85
C VAL A 256 9.25 -35.65 1.41
N CYS A 257 9.69 -34.54 2.00
CA CYS A 257 10.96 -33.91 1.63
C CYS A 257 12.17 -34.79 1.95
N ALA A 258 12.19 -35.47 3.08
CA ALA A 258 13.27 -36.40 3.43
C ALA A 258 13.37 -37.58 2.44
N ALA A 259 12.25 -38.04 1.89
CA ALA A 259 12.18 -39.11 0.92
C ALA A 259 12.53 -38.71 -0.52
N THR A 260 12.28 -37.43 -0.89
CA THR A 260 12.26 -37.00 -2.30
C THR A 260 13.25 -35.88 -2.64
N VAL A 261 13.75 -35.13 -1.65
CA VAL A 261 14.56 -33.93 -1.88
C VAL A 261 15.98 -34.11 -1.36
N ILE A 262 16.96 -33.96 -2.24
CA ILE A 262 18.36 -33.74 -1.84
C ILE A 262 18.55 -32.22 -1.79
N LYS A 263 18.65 -31.68 -0.57
CA LYS A 263 18.73 -30.24 -0.34
C LYS A 263 19.91 -29.62 -1.08
N PRO A 264 19.69 -28.48 -1.79
CA PRO A 264 20.78 -27.75 -2.42
C PRO A 264 21.75 -27.21 -1.35
N GLN A 265 23.01 -27.03 -1.73
CA GLN A 265 23.91 -26.22 -0.91
C GLN A 265 23.39 -24.81 -0.83
N GLU A 266 23.52 -24.14 0.33
CA GLU A 266 23.08 -22.75 0.50
C GLU A 266 23.65 -21.87 -0.61
N SER A 267 22.78 -21.20 -1.35
CA SER A 267 23.21 -20.37 -2.46
C SER A 267 24.11 -19.23 -1.96
N LYS A 268 25.12 -18.86 -2.75
CA LYS A 268 26.01 -17.73 -2.42
C LYS A 268 25.21 -16.43 -2.22
N GLU A 269 24.07 -16.30 -2.91
CA GLU A 269 23.15 -15.17 -2.77
C GLU A 269 22.43 -15.17 -1.41
N HIS A 270 21.98 -16.34 -0.97
CA HIS A 270 21.39 -16.51 0.37
C HIS A 270 22.39 -16.17 1.47
N LEU A 271 23.60 -16.73 1.40
CA LEU A 271 24.67 -16.44 2.37
C LEU A 271 25.04 -14.93 2.41
N ARG A 272 25.06 -14.26 1.25
CA ARG A 272 25.25 -12.81 1.19
C ARG A 272 24.08 -12.07 1.84
N SER A 273 22.85 -12.47 1.57
CA SER A 273 21.65 -11.87 2.15
C SER A 273 21.65 -12.02 3.67
N VAL A 274 21.96 -13.19 4.21
CA VAL A 274 22.10 -13.44 5.66
C VAL A 274 23.17 -12.55 6.29
N LYS A 275 24.34 -12.38 5.64
CA LYS A 275 25.39 -11.47 6.13
C LYS A 275 24.95 -10.01 6.14
N ILE A 276 24.25 -9.55 5.10
CA ILE A 276 23.70 -8.21 5.05
C ILE A 276 22.64 -8.04 6.12
N ASP A 277 21.76 -9.00 6.30
CA ASP A 277 20.68 -8.99 7.28
C ASP A 277 21.19 -8.95 8.71
N SER A 278 22.32 -9.60 9.02
CA SER A 278 22.92 -9.52 10.35
C SER A 278 23.26 -8.09 10.79
N VAL A 279 23.47 -7.17 9.84
CA VAL A 279 23.71 -5.74 10.08
C VAL A 279 22.41 -4.95 9.98
N LEU A 280 21.63 -5.14 8.90
CA LEU A 280 20.45 -4.33 8.61
C LEU A 280 19.25 -4.63 9.51
N THR A 281 19.15 -5.83 10.06
CA THR A 281 18.09 -6.22 11.02
C THR A 281 18.57 -6.23 12.46
N ASN A 282 19.79 -5.77 12.73
CA ASN A 282 20.35 -5.71 14.07
C ASN A 282 19.51 -4.79 14.96
N LYS A 283 19.21 -5.23 16.19
CA LYS A 283 18.37 -4.53 17.17
C LYS A 283 18.76 -3.07 17.40
N TYR A 284 20.02 -2.72 17.31
CA TYR A 284 20.55 -1.37 17.59
C TYR A 284 20.88 -0.58 16.32
N LEU A 285 21.33 -1.26 15.25
CA LEU A 285 21.79 -0.62 14.03
C LEU A 285 20.68 -0.41 12.99
N ALA A 286 19.62 -1.20 13.01
CA ALA A 286 18.56 -1.18 11.99
C ALA A 286 17.90 0.21 11.85
N ILE A 287 17.52 0.85 12.97
CA ILE A 287 16.86 2.16 12.95
C ILE A 287 17.83 3.28 12.53
N PRO A 288 19.05 3.40 13.08
CA PRO A 288 20.02 4.39 12.61
C PRO A 288 20.36 4.27 11.12
N ILE A 289 20.64 3.06 10.64
CA ILE A 289 20.93 2.82 9.22
C ILE A 289 19.73 3.22 8.36
N PHE A 290 18.53 2.85 8.78
CA PHE A 290 17.31 3.22 8.10
C PHE A 290 17.14 4.74 7.98
N ILE A 291 17.36 5.50 9.06
CA ILE A 291 17.29 6.97 9.05
C ILE A 291 18.31 7.54 8.06
N VAL A 292 19.54 7.03 8.04
CA VAL A 292 20.59 7.48 7.12
C VAL A 292 20.21 7.18 5.65
N VAL A 293 19.72 5.98 5.37
CA VAL A 293 19.29 5.59 4.02
C VAL A 293 18.12 6.47 3.54
N MET A 294 17.11 6.69 4.37
CA MET A 294 15.98 7.53 4.03
C MET A 294 16.39 9.00 3.87
N PHE A 295 17.25 9.50 4.75
CA PHE A 295 17.81 10.84 4.59
C PHE A 295 18.54 10.99 3.24
N LEU A 296 19.36 10.01 2.87
CA LEU A 296 20.08 10.02 1.60
C LEU A 296 19.12 10.02 0.41
N VAL A 297 18.10 9.17 0.44
CA VAL A 297 17.06 9.11 -0.61
C VAL A 297 16.35 10.46 -0.76
N PHE A 298 15.89 11.03 0.34
CA PHE A 298 15.22 12.33 0.29
C PHE A 298 16.15 13.45 -0.13
N TYR A 299 17.39 13.46 0.35
CA TYR A 299 18.38 14.47 -0.05
C TYR A 299 18.65 14.42 -1.55
N LEU A 300 18.88 13.23 -2.12
CA LEU A 300 19.11 13.04 -3.54
C LEU A 300 17.87 13.41 -4.38
N THR A 301 16.69 13.05 -3.89
CA THR A 301 15.42 13.34 -4.57
C THR A 301 15.10 14.82 -4.59
N PHE A 302 15.16 15.50 -3.44
CA PHE A 302 14.68 16.89 -3.34
C PHE A 302 15.74 17.95 -3.60
N ASN A 303 17.02 17.67 -3.33
CA ASN A 303 18.08 18.68 -3.45
C ASN A 303 19.03 18.46 -4.63
N VAL A 304 19.12 17.25 -5.17
CA VAL A 304 20.08 16.97 -6.25
C VAL A 304 19.33 16.71 -7.57
N PHE A 305 18.83 15.49 -7.75
CA PHE A 305 18.27 15.09 -9.05
C PHE A 305 16.89 15.68 -9.29
N GLY A 306 16.01 15.64 -8.29
CA GLY A 306 14.65 16.13 -8.45
C GLY A 306 14.59 17.65 -8.59
N ALA A 307 15.36 18.39 -7.80
CA ALA A 307 15.47 19.84 -7.93
C ALA A 307 15.99 20.24 -9.33
N PHE A 308 17.13 19.68 -9.74
CA PHE A 308 17.72 19.99 -11.05
C PHE A 308 16.74 19.75 -12.22
N LEU A 309 16.07 18.60 -12.23
CA LEU A 309 15.11 18.27 -13.29
C LEU A 309 13.83 19.13 -13.20
N SER A 310 13.41 19.48 -11.99
CA SER A 310 12.28 20.37 -11.74
C SER A 310 12.55 21.78 -12.25
N ASP A 311 13.72 22.34 -11.94
CA ASP A 311 14.14 23.67 -12.38
C ASP A 311 14.27 23.73 -13.90
N LEU A 312 14.82 22.67 -14.51
CA LEU A 312 14.93 22.58 -15.97
C LEU A 312 13.54 22.56 -16.63
N LEU A 313 12.59 21.80 -16.06
CA LEU A 313 11.23 21.74 -16.59
C LEU A 313 10.47 23.04 -16.35
N ALA A 314 10.65 23.67 -15.19
CA ALA A 314 10.07 24.97 -14.86
C ALA A 314 10.55 26.05 -15.83
N ALA A 315 11.87 26.13 -16.10
CA ALA A 315 12.43 27.07 -17.09
C ALA A 315 11.85 26.85 -18.50
N GLY A 316 11.59 25.58 -18.89
CA GLY A 316 10.93 25.26 -20.15
C GLY A 316 9.49 25.75 -20.20
N ILE A 317 8.73 25.55 -19.10
CA ILE A 317 7.35 26.01 -18.97
C ILE A 317 7.29 27.54 -18.98
N ASP A 318 8.16 28.20 -18.23
CA ASP A 318 8.24 29.67 -18.18
C ASP A 318 8.57 30.27 -19.57
N TRP A 319 9.45 29.62 -20.31
CA TRP A 319 9.74 30.00 -21.68
C TRP A 319 8.51 29.91 -22.60
N VAL A 320 7.76 28.78 -22.52
CA VAL A 320 6.50 28.59 -23.28
C VAL A 320 5.48 29.65 -22.86
N THR A 321 5.32 29.86 -21.56
CA THR A 321 4.40 30.87 -21.01
C THR A 321 4.75 32.27 -21.54
N ALA A 322 6.02 32.65 -21.52
CA ALA A 322 6.46 33.97 -22.04
C ALA A 322 6.25 34.11 -23.56
N VAL A 323 6.38 33.05 -24.35
CA VAL A 323 6.09 33.07 -25.79
C VAL A 323 4.59 33.24 -26.02
N VAL A 324 3.74 32.52 -25.27
CA VAL A 324 2.28 32.61 -25.36
C VAL A 324 1.80 33.99 -24.90
N ASP A 325 2.33 34.51 -23.79
CA ASP A 325 2.03 35.85 -23.27
C ASP A 325 2.29 36.95 -24.31
N LYS A 326 3.46 36.95 -24.95
CA LYS A 326 3.80 37.86 -26.04
C LYS A 326 2.87 37.71 -27.24
N ALA A 327 2.52 36.51 -27.62
CA ALA A 327 1.62 36.25 -28.74
C ALA A 327 0.20 36.75 -28.44
N LEU A 328 -0.33 36.52 -27.24
CA LEU A 328 -1.67 36.97 -26.79
C LEU A 328 -1.71 38.51 -26.69
N THR A 329 -0.67 39.11 -26.15
CA THR A 329 -0.51 40.58 -26.08
C THR A 329 -0.45 41.20 -27.46
N ALA A 330 0.32 40.63 -28.41
CA ALA A 330 0.40 41.09 -29.79
C ALA A 330 -0.93 40.95 -30.56
N TYR A 331 -1.71 39.93 -30.24
CA TYR A 331 -3.05 39.71 -30.81
C TYR A 331 -4.11 40.67 -30.26
N GLY A 332 -3.83 41.28 -29.06
CA GLY A 332 -4.76 42.22 -28.42
C GLY A 332 -6.00 41.56 -27.83
N ILE A 333 -5.86 40.35 -27.27
CA ILE A 333 -6.95 39.60 -26.65
C ILE A 333 -7.51 40.35 -25.42
N ASN A 334 -8.77 40.08 -25.07
CA ASN A 334 -9.41 40.64 -23.86
C ASN A 334 -8.55 40.39 -22.61
N PRO A 335 -8.23 41.40 -21.77
CA PRO A 335 -7.37 41.27 -20.61
C PRO A 335 -7.81 40.18 -19.61
N VAL A 336 -9.10 39.92 -19.47
CA VAL A 336 -9.62 38.84 -18.61
C VAL A 336 -9.28 37.47 -19.14
N VAL A 337 -9.41 37.28 -20.46
CA VAL A 337 -9.05 36.01 -21.11
C VAL A 337 -7.54 35.81 -21.08
N HIS A 338 -6.77 36.89 -21.23
CA HIS A 338 -5.32 36.88 -21.10
C HIS A 338 -4.89 36.41 -19.71
N SER A 339 -5.42 37.02 -18.65
CA SER A 339 -5.15 36.61 -17.26
C SER A 339 -5.62 35.18 -16.96
N LEU A 340 -6.80 34.77 -17.47
CA LEU A 340 -7.24 33.38 -17.32
C LEU A 340 -6.22 32.39 -17.90
N LEU A 341 -5.70 32.69 -19.10
CA LEU A 341 -4.76 31.78 -19.75
C LEU A 341 -3.40 31.78 -19.06
N ILE A 342 -2.84 32.94 -18.77
CA ILE A 342 -1.48 33.05 -18.20
C ILE A 342 -1.51 32.72 -16.69
N ASP A 343 -2.32 33.43 -15.90
CA ASP A 343 -2.30 33.31 -14.44
C ASP A 343 -3.15 32.11 -13.93
N GLY A 344 -4.25 31.78 -14.64
CA GLY A 344 -5.11 30.66 -14.29
C GLY A 344 -4.61 29.32 -14.82
N VAL A 345 -4.33 29.23 -16.12
CA VAL A 345 -4.01 27.96 -16.80
C VAL A 345 -2.51 27.67 -16.77
N PHE A 346 -1.67 28.54 -17.35
CA PHE A 346 -0.23 28.28 -17.46
C PHE A 346 0.47 28.28 -16.10
N ALA A 347 0.17 29.23 -15.22
CA ALA A 347 0.75 29.25 -13.88
C ALA A 347 0.31 28.02 -13.05
N GLY A 348 -0.99 27.66 -13.09
CA GLY A 348 -1.53 26.54 -12.32
C GLY A 348 -1.05 25.18 -12.83
N VAL A 349 -1.13 24.95 -14.13
CA VAL A 349 -0.66 23.70 -14.77
C VAL A 349 0.86 23.59 -14.69
N GLY A 350 1.57 24.71 -14.91
CA GLY A 350 3.02 24.79 -14.86
C GLY A 350 3.57 24.37 -13.50
N SER A 351 3.00 24.87 -12.42
CA SER A 351 3.41 24.50 -11.05
C SER A 351 3.30 22.99 -10.80
N VAL A 352 2.23 22.35 -11.28
CA VAL A 352 2.04 20.90 -11.13
C VAL A 352 3.02 20.09 -11.95
N LEU A 353 3.25 20.49 -13.20
CA LEU A 353 4.19 19.79 -14.07
C LEU A 353 5.62 19.89 -13.54
N SER A 354 6.01 21.03 -12.97
CA SER A 354 7.33 21.22 -12.37
C SER A 354 7.64 20.24 -11.23
N PHE A 355 6.63 19.74 -10.52
CA PHE A 355 6.80 18.72 -9.46
C PHE A 355 6.90 17.28 -9.99
N LEU A 356 6.53 17.01 -11.24
CA LEU A 356 6.55 15.66 -11.81
C LEU A 356 7.93 14.99 -11.74
N PRO A 357 9.05 15.66 -12.08
CA PRO A 357 10.38 15.05 -11.99
C PRO A 357 10.74 14.58 -10.57
N ILE A 358 10.38 15.36 -9.55
CA ILE A 358 10.63 15.00 -8.15
C ILE A 358 9.91 13.70 -7.80
N ILE A 359 8.65 13.55 -8.21
CA ILE A 359 7.86 12.34 -7.97
C ILE A 359 8.49 11.13 -8.70
N VAL A 360 8.91 11.30 -9.95
CA VAL A 360 9.55 10.24 -10.74
C VAL A 360 10.86 9.78 -10.11
N VAL A 361 11.71 10.72 -9.67
CA VAL A 361 12.98 10.43 -8.99
C VAL A 361 12.74 9.74 -7.64
N LEU A 362 11.71 10.17 -6.88
CA LEU A 362 11.33 9.50 -5.62
C LEU A 362 10.95 8.04 -5.86
N PHE A 363 10.11 7.77 -6.85
CA PHE A 363 9.74 6.39 -7.18
C PHE A 363 10.91 5.56 -7.71
N PHE A 364 11.85 6.18 -8.40
CA PHE A 364 13.10 5.53 -8.81
C PHE A 364 13.89 5.01 -7.60
N PHE A 365 14.19 5.87 -6.64
CA PHE A 365 14.90 5.45 -5.43
C PHE A 365 14.11 4.44 -4.59
N LEU A 366 12.79 4.62 -4.46
CA LEU A 366 11.95 3.66 -3.76
C LEU A 366 11.94 2.28 -4.44
N SER A 367 11.95 2.23 -5.78
CA SER A 367 12.05 0.96 -6.53
C SER A 367 13.39 0.26 -6.30
N ILE A 368 14.48 1.01 -6.13
CA ILE A 368 15.78 0.44 -5.76
C ILE A 368 15.73 -0.13 -4.34
N LEU A 369 15.10 0.56 -3.40
CA LEU A 369 14.95 0.08 -2.02
C LEU A 369 14.02 -1.14 -1.92
N ASP A 370 13.06 -1.28 -2.83
CA ASP A 370 12.12 -2.42 -2.86
C ASP A 370 12.78 -3.75 -3.26
N THR A 371 14.09 -3.75 -3.56
CA THR A 371 14.91 -4.96 -3.81
C THR A 371 15.11 -5.88 -2.61
N GLY A 372 14.26 -5.78 -1.61
CA GLY A 372 14.28 -6.57 -0.37
C GLY A 372 14.55 -5.74 0.90
N TYR A 373 15.09 -4.51 0.79
CA TYR A 373 15.36 -3.66 1.95
C TYR A 373 14.06 -3.21 2.65
N MET A 374 13.02 -2.85 1.88
CA MET A 374 11.73 -2.42 2.45
C MET A 374 11.06 -3.51 3.28
N ALA A 375 11.22 -4.79 2.90
CA ALA A 375 10.72 -5.91 3.68
C ALA A 375 11.40 -6.00 5.06
N ARG A 376 12.73 -5.74 5.12
CA ARG A 376 13.48 -5.72 6.39
C ARG A 376 13.05 -4.58 7.29
N ILE A 377 12.85 -3.41 6.72
CA ILE A 377 12.35 -2.26 7.49
C ILE A 377 10.94 -2.53 8.03
N ALA A 378 10.05 -3.09 7.21
CA ALA A 378 8.72 -3.49 7.67
C ALA A 378 8.80 -4.49 8.84
N PHE A 379 9.72 -5.47 8.76
CA PHE A 379 9.97 -6.43 9.83
C PHE A 379 10.49 -5.77 11.12
N VAL A 380 11.49 -4.92 11.02
CA VAL A 380 12.07 -4.22 12.19
C VAL A 380 11.05 -3.30 12.85
N MET A 381 10.27 -2.58 12.05
CA MET A 381 9.28 -1.62 12.53
C MET A 381 7.98 -2.26 13.04
N ASP A 382 7.72 -3.53 12.71
CA ASP A 382 6.48 -4.22 13.08
C ASP A 382 6.24 -4.21 14.60
N LYS A 383 7.29 -4.47 15.40
CA LYS A 383 7.21 -4.43 16.86
C LYS A 383 6.79 -3.06 17.41
N LEU A 384 7.22 -1.97 16.78
CA LEU A 384 6.88 -0.60 17.21
C LEU A 384 5.47 -0.22 16.73
N LEU A 385 5.14 -0.51 15.48
CA LEU A 385 3.87 -0.15 14.87
C LEU A 385 2.70 -0.93 15.46
N ARG A 386 2.89 -2.18 15.85
CA ARG A 386 1.86 -2.96 16.56
C ARG A 386 1.42 -2.32 17.87
N LYS A 387 2.32 -1.64 18.59
CA LYS A 387 1.96 -0.93 19.82
C LYS A 387 0.95 0.20 19.58
N ILE A 388 0.93 0.76 18.39
CA ILE A 388 -0.01 1.81 17.98
C ILE A 388 -1.16 1.26 17.10
N GLY A 389 -1.26 -0.07 16.98
CA GLY A 389 -2.36 -0.74 16.29
C GLY A 389 -2.20 -0.84 14.76
N LEU A 390 -0.97 -0.71 14.23
CA LEU A 390 -0.64 -0.84 12.82
C LEU A 390 0.26 -2.05 12.56
N SER A 391 0.21 -2.61 11.35
CA SER A 391 1.16 -3.62 10.89
C SER A 391 2.49 -3.00 10.45
N GLY A 392 3.57 -3.77 10.46
CA GLY A 392 4.90 -3.31 10.03
C GLY A 392 4.95 -2.77 8.60
N ARG A 393 4.12 -3.28 7.71
CA ARG A 393 4.02 -2.79 6.32
C ARG A 393 3.53 -1.34 6.22
N SER A 394 2.78 -0.84 7.21
CA SER A 394 2.30 0.54 7.23
C SER A 394 3.42 1.58 7.28
N ILE A 395 4.64 1.18 7.66
CA ILE A 395 5.80 2.10 7.68
C ILE A 395 6.10 2.68 6.29
N VAL A 396 5.96 1.89 5.24
CA VAL A 396 6.31 2.29 3.86
C VAL A 396 5.44 3.47 3.40
N PRO A 397 4.10 3.40 3.40
CA PRO A 397 3.25 4.56 3.12
C PRO A 397 3.54 5.77 4.02
N LEU A 398 3.71 5.57 5.33
CA LEU A 398 3.97 6.66 6.26
C LEU A 398 5.28 7.40 5.94
N LEU A 399 6.33 6.67 5.56
CA LEU A 399 7.61 7.26 5.16
C LEU A 399 7.50 8.02 3.84
N VAL A 400 6.86 7.44 2.84
CA VAL A 400 6.61 8.13 1.56
C VAL A 400 5.84 9.44 1.81
N GLY A 401 5.00 9.48 2.86
CA GLY A 401 4.25 10.66 3.31
C GLY A 401 5.11 11.87 3.67
N PHE A 402 6.34 11.67 4.13
CA PHE A 402 7.29 12.79 4.35
C PHE A 402 7.75 13.43 3.04
N GLY A 403 7.74 12.69 1.94
CA GLY A 403 7.99 13.25 0.62
C GLY A 403 6.72 13.87 0.03
N CYS A 404 5.71 13.04 -0.22
CA CYS A 404 4.44 13.47 -0.80
C CYS A 404 3.29 12.57 -0.35
N THR A 405 2.18 13.17 0.09
CA THR A 405 0.98 12.45 0.55
C THR A 405 0.30 11.65 -0.56
N VAL A 406 0.34 12.10 -1.81
CA VAL A 406 -0.31 11.42 -2.95
C VAL A 406 0.25 10.00 -3.17
N PRO A 407 1.56 9.83 -3.45
CA PRO A 407 2.13 8.49 -3.59
C PRO A 407 2.06 7.67 -2.31
N ALA A 408 2.10 8.31 -1.14
CA ALA A 408 1.96 7.64 0.14
C ALA A 408 0.59 6.96 0.30
N VAL A 409 -0.50 7.66 0.00
CA VAL A 409 -1.85 7.10 0.01
C VAL A 409 -2.00 5.99 -1.03
N MET A 410 -1.44 6.17 -2.23
CA MET A 410 -1.45 5.11 -3.27
C MET A 410 -0.65 3.87 -2.84
N ALA A 411 0.44 4.04 -2.08
CA ALA A 411 1.25 2.92 -1.59
C ALA A 411 0.49 2.05 -0.55
N THR A 412 -0.59 2.55 0.05
CA THR A 412 -1.40 1.76 1.00
C THR A 412 -2.08 0.56 0.37
N ARG A 413 -2.15 0.47 -0.97
CA ARG A 413 -2.65 -0.71 -1.70
C ARG A 413 -1.85 -1.98 -1.43
N THR A 414 -0.59 -1.84 -1.00
CA THR A 414 0.26 -2.99 -0.65
C THR A 414 -0.08 -3.60 0.71
N LEU A 415 -1.00 -2.98 1.47
CA LEU A 415 -1.47 -3.47 2.75
C LEU A 415 -2.58 -4.49 2.56
N SER A 416 -2.40 -5.67 3.11
CA SER A 416 -3.31 -6.82 2.98
C SER A 416 -4.57 -6.71 3.83
N SER A 417 -4.59 -5.84 4.84
CA SER A 417 -5.75 -5.61 5.73
C SER A 417 -6.44 -4.29 5.38
N ASP A 418 -7.75 -4.35 5.10
CA ASP A 418 -8.58 -3.16 4.88
C ASP A 418 -8.58 -2.22 6.09
N ARG A 419 -8.55 -2.76 7.31
CA ARG A 419 -8.43 -2.01 8.54
C ARG A 419 -7.13 -1.22 8.57
N ASP A 420 -6.00 -1.89 8.39
CA ASP A 420 -4.67 -1.26 8.41
C ASP A 420 -4.51 -0.27 7.26
N ARG A 421 -5.06 -0.59 6.08
CA ARG A 421 -5.08 0.30 4.92
C ARG A 421 -5.82 1.60 5.21
N ARG A 422 -7.06 1.53 5.67
CA ARG A 422 -7.88 2.71 6.01
C ARG A 422 -7.25 3.53 7.13
N MET A 423 -6.76 2.88 8.16
CA MET A 423 -6.06 3.55 9.27
C MET A 423 -4.79 4.26 8.78
N THR A 424 -3.98 3.62 7.94
CA THR A 424 -2.77 4.23 7.37
C THR A 424 -3.11 5.42 6.46
N ILE A 425 -4.17 5.34 5.64
CA ILE A 425 -4.65 6.47 4.82
C ILE A 425 -5.00 7.68 5.70
N LEU A 426 -5.67 7.48 6.82
CA LEU A 426 -6.05 8.54 7.75
C LEU A 426 -4.84 9.19 8.44
N LEU A 427 -3.79 8.40 8.70
CA LEU A 427 -2.60 8.87 9.42
C LEU A 427 -1.54 9.51 8.51
N THR A 428 -1.48 9.12 7.25
CA THR A 428 -0.48 9.61 6.28
C THR A 428 -0.43 11.14 6.18
N PRO A 429 -1.54 11.92 6.17
CA PRO A 429 -1.49 13.37 6.06
C PRO A 429 -0.89 14.10 7.28
N PHE A 430 -0.76 13.44 8.44
CA PHE A 430 -0.06 13.99 9.60
C PHE A 430 1.46 14.01 9.40
N MET A 431 1.97 13.22 8.43
CA MET A 431 3.39 13.29 8.03
C MET A 431 3.61 14.57 7.22
N SER A 432 4.64 15.32 7.60
CA SER A 432 4.93 16.59 6.93
C SER A 432 5.51 16.37 5.54
N CYS A 433 4.77 16.68 4.49
CA CYS A 433 5.26 16.57 3.11
C CYS A 433 6.19 17.74 2.73
N SER A 434 7.00 17.55 1.67
CA SER A 434 7.99 18.53 1.20
C SER A 434 7.37 19.88 0.80
N ALA A 435 6.14 19.92 0.29
CA ALA A 435 5.44 21.14 -0.09
C ALA A 435 5.14 22.10 1.09
N LYS A 436 5.25 21.62 2.34
CA LYS A 436 5.12 22.45 3.54
C LYS A 436 6.45 23.12 3.94
N ILE A 437 7.59 22.63 3.43
CA ILE A 437 8.93 23.15 3.80
C ILE A 437 9.09 24.65 3.51
N PRO A 438 8.66 25.20 2.36
CA PRO A 438 8.74 26.63 2.10
C PRO A 438 8.04 27.48 3.16
N ILE A 439 6.86 27.04 3.66
CA ILE A 439 6.13 27.73 4.72
C ILE A 439 6.99 27.76 5.99
N TYR A 440 7.51 26.61 6.39
CA TYR A 440 8.32 26.49 7.59
C TYR A 440 9.61 27.32 7.50
N ALA A 441 10.27 27.30 6.33
CA ALA A 441 11.52 28.04 6.12
C ALA A 441 11.32 29.55 6.24
N VAL A 442 10.29 30.09 5.57
CA VAL A 442 10.00 31.56 5.61
C VAL A 442 9.64 31.99 7.03
N PHE A 443 8.74 31.28 7.72
CA PHE A 443 8.35 31.65 9.08
C PHE A 443 9.47 31.41 10.10
N ALA A 444 10.23 30.32 9.98
CA ALA A 444 11.37 30.07 10.87
C ALA A 444 12.48 31.12 10.71
N ALA A 445 12.76 31.53 9.45
CA ALA A 445 13.73 32.59 9.18
C ALA A 445 13.26 33.97 9.71
N ALA A 446 11.96 34.30 9.58
CA ALA A 446 11.40 35.56 10.00
C ALA A 446 11.33 35.70 11.54
N PHE A 447 10.88 34.67 12.25
CA PHE A 447 10.60 34.76 13.67
C PHE A 447 11.66 34.09 14.56
N PHE A 448 12.41 33.11 14.04
CA PHE A 448 13.38 32.32 14.82
C PHE A 448 14.71 32.12 14.10
N PRO A 449 15.40 33.18 13.62
CA PRO A 449 16.57 33.05 12.74
C PRO A 449 17.70 32.23 13.37
N GLN A 450 17.91 32.35 14.68
CA GLN A 450 18.97 31.59 15.39
C GLN A 450 18.58 30.14 15.72
N ARG A 451 17.28 29.79 15.63
CA ARG A 451 16.74 28.48 16.00
C ARG A 451 15.88 27.84 14.90
N ALA A 452 16.00 28.32 13.67
CA ALA A 452 15.18 27.87 12.55
C ALA A 452 15.21 26.35 12.36
N ALA A 453 16.40 25.75 12.43
CA ALA A 453 16.56 24.30 12.33
C ALA A 453 15.83 23.53 13.47
N LEU A 454 15.88 24.05 14.70
CA LEU A 454 15.18 23.43 15.83
C LEU A 454 13.66 23.52 15.70
N VAL A 455 13.15 24.65 15.18
CA VAL A 455 11.71 24.81 14.89
C VAL A 455 11.26 23.82 13.83
N MET A 456 12.02 23.66 12.76
CA MET A 456 11.70 22.69 11.71
C MET A 456 11.70 21.26 12.23
N ILE A 457 12.72 20.84 12.97
CA ILE A 457 12.80 19.51 13.59
C ILE A 457 11.63 19.31 14.56
N GLY A 458 11.31 20.32 15.36
CA GLY A 458 10.18 20.32 16.29
C GLY A 458 8.84 20.13 15.61
N LEU A 459 8.62 20.75 14.44
CA LEU A 459 7.41 20.57 13.65
C LEU A 459 7.28 19.14 13.10
N TYR A 460 8.38 18.56 12.58
CA TYR A 460 8.36 17.18 12.16
C TYR A 460 8.06 16.21 13.31
N ALA A 461 8.69 16.43 14.45
CA ALA A 461 8.44 15.64 15.67
C ALA A 461 6.98 15.80 16.15
N ALA A 462 6.44 17.02 16.13
CA ALA A 462 5.05 17.28 16.50
C ALA A 462 4.05 16.58 15.56
N GLY A 463 4.29 16.59 14.24
CA GLY A 463 3.47 15.85 13.27
C GLY A 463 3.45 14.35 13.56
N MET A 464 4.62 13.75 13.78
CA MET A 464 4.73 12.34 14.17
C MET A 464 4.00 12.03 15.48
N LEU A 465 4.17 12.89 16.50
CA LEU A 465 3.51 12.72 17.79
C LEU A 465 2.00 12.75 17.67
N VAL A 466 1.45 13.74 16.95
CA VAL A 466 0.00 13.84 16.70
C VAL A 466 -0.48 12.63 15.90
N GLY A 467 0.28 12.18 14.90
CA GLY A 467 -0.01 10.97 14.15
C GLY A 467 -0.10 9.72 15.04
N ILE A 468 0.83 9.55 15.98
CA ILE A 468 0.82 8.44 16.96
C ILE A 468 -0.39 8.56 17.90
N LEU A 469 -0.68 9.74 18.43
CA LEU A 469 -1.83 9.97 19.30
C LEU A 469 -3.15 9.66 18.58
N MET A 470 -3.28 10.11 17.32
CA MET A 470 -4.43 9.80 16.48
C MET A 470 -4.53 8.30 16.16
N ALA A 471 -3.41 7.62 15.92
CA ALA A 471 -3.40 6.18 15.72
C ALA A 471 -3.95 5.43 16.94
N LEU A 472 -3.51 5.80 18.14
CA LEU A 472 -3.99 5.22 19.40
C LEU A 472 -5.47 5.51 19.64
N LEU A 473 -5.92 6.75 19.37
CA LEU A 473 -7.32 7.15 19.53
C LEU A 473 -8.24 6.40 18.57
N ILE A 474 -7.91 6.45 17.28
CA ILE A 474 -8.73 5.85 16.21
C ILE A 474 -8.70 4.31 16.29
N GLY A 475 -7.55 3.72 16.65
CA GLY A 475 -7.40 2.29 16.85
C GLY A 475 -8.27 1.72 17.97
N LYS A 476 -8.49 2.50 19.04
CA LYS A 476 -9.36 2.09 20.16
C LYS A 476 -10.84 2.38 19.92
N THR A 477 -11.17 3.35 19.08
CA THR A 477 -12.55 3.82 18.87
C THR A 477 -13.19 3.26 17.61
N VAL A 478 -12.64 3.61 16.44
CA VAL A 478 -13.22 3.34 15.12
C VAL A 478 -12.73 2.00 14.55
N PHE A 479 -11.42 1.74 14.62
CA PHE A 479 -10.80 0.55 14.05
C PHE A 479 -10.37 -0.44 15.13
N ARG A 480 -11.34 -0.98 15.86
CA ARG A 480 -11.10 -2.01 16.89
C ARG A 480 -10.59 -3.30 16.26
N GLY A 481 -9.73 -4.03 16.97
CA GLY A 481 -9.15 -5.30 16.55
C GLY A 481 -7.62 -5.27 16.53
N ASN A 482 -7.01 -6.43 16.38
CA ASN A 482 -5.56 -6.59 16.34
C ASN A 482 -5.05 -6.41 14.90
N PRO A 483 -3.88 -5.81 14.70
CA PRO A 483 -3.23 -5.76 13.39
C PRO A 483 -2.89 -7.17 12.92
N VAL A 484 -2.98 -7.41 11.61
CA VAL A 484 -2.65 -8.70 11.01
C VAL A 484 -1.19 -9.07 11.34
N PRO A 485 -0.93 -10.32 11.78
CA PRO A 485 0.41 -10.78 12.03
C PRO A 485 1.29 -10.64 10.79
N PHE A 486 2.47 -10.04 10.96
CA PHE A 486 3.45 -9.92 9.89
C PHE A 486 4.22 -11.23 9.75
N VAL A 487 3.72 -12.12 8.90
CA VAL A 487 4.42 -13.35 8.51
C VAL A 487 4.90 -13.16 7.08
N MET A 488 6.17 -12.84 6.91
CA MET A 488 6.77 -12.69 5.58
C MET A 488 8.19 -13.26 5.60
N GLU A 489 8.52 -14.02 4.55
CA GLU A 489 9.91 -14.33 4.26
C GLU A 489 10.64 -13.07 3.84
N LEU A 490 11.86 -12.92 4.32
CA LEU A 490 12.74 -11.89 3.83
C LEU A 490 13.29 -12.36 2.46
N PRO A 491 12.86 -11.75 1.34
CA PRO A 491 13.32 -12.16 0.02
C PRO A 491 14.82 -11.92 -0.11
N ASN A 492 15.53 -12.72 -0.88
CA ASN A 492 16.94 -12.46 -1.20
C ASN A 492 17.08 -11.10 -1.88
N TYR A 493 18.18 -10.39 -1.63
CA TYR A 493 18.46 -9.11 -2.30
C TYR A 493 18.69 -9.35 -3.79
N ARG A 494 17.81 -8.81 -4.63
CA ARG A 494 17.93 -8.87 -6.09
C ARG A 494 17.80 -7.48 -6.67
N PHE A 495 18.74 -7.04 -7.47
CA PHE A 495 18.60 -5.78 -8.19
C PHE A 495 17.48 -5.89 -9.22
N PRO A 496 16.57 -4.89 -9.29
CA PRO A 496 15.50 -4.90 -10.27
C PRO A 496 16.08 -4.68 -11.67
N SER A 497 15.42 -5.24 -12.69
CA SER A 497 15.83 -4.98 -14.06
C SER A 497 15.57 -3.51 -14.41
N ALA A 498 16.49 -2.87 -15.14
CA ALA A 498 16.35 -1.48 -15.58
C ALA A 498 15.01 -1.25 -16.33
N LYS A 499 14.58 -2.22 -17.14
CA LYS A 499 13.31 -2.19 -17.85
C LYS A 499 12.11 -2.15 -16.91
N SER A 500 12.12 -2.96 -15.85
CA SER A 500 11.03 -3.01 -14.86
C SER A 500 10.93 -1.70 -14.08
N VAL A 501 12.08 -1.14 -13.68
CA VAL A 501 12.12 0.17 -13.00
C VAL A 501 11.57 1.27 -13.89
N PHE A 502 12.00 1.33 -15.16
CA PHE A 502 11.53 2.35 -16.09
C PHE A 502 10.02 2.25 -16.36
N LEU A 503 9.49 1.03 -16.57
CA LEU A 503 8.06 0.82 -16.76
C LEU A 503 7.26 1.24 -15.52
N LEU A 504 7.71 0.87 -14.33
CA LEU A 504 7.06 1.27 -13.08
C LEU A 504 7.07 2.79 -12.90
N MET A 505 8.19 3.46 -13.18
CA MET A 505 8.28 4.92 -13.14
C MET A 505 7.32 5.57 -14.13
N TRP A 506 7.26 5.06 -15.37
CA TRP A 506 6.36 5.57 -16.40
C TRP A 506 4.89 5.41 -16.02
N ASP A 507 4.50 4.25 -15.52
CA ASP A 507 3.13 3.99 -15.07
C ASP A 507 2.73 4.92 -13.92
N LYS A 508 3.61 5.14 -12.95
CA LYS A 508 3.36 6.07 -11.83
C LYS A 508 3.30 7.53 -12.29
N ALA A 509 4.19 7.94 -13.19
CA ALA A 509 4.18 9.27 -13.78
C ALA A 509 2.91 9.52 -14.60
N LYS A 510 2.50 8.57 -15.44
CA LYS A 510 1.26 8.62 -16.22
C LYS A 510 0.03 8.69 -15.32
N ASP A 511 -0.04 7.86 -14.31
CA ASP A 511 -1.13 7.86 -13.31
C ASP A 511 -1.23 9.21 -12.60
N PHE A 512 -0.10 9.80 -12.21
CA PHE A 512 -0.07 11.13 -11.58
C PHE A 512 -0.54 12.22 -12.56
N LEU A 513 0.01 12.25 -13.78
CA LEU A 513 -0.38 13.23 -14.79
C LEU A 513 -1.86 13.18 -15.13
N GLN A 514 -2.40 12.00 -15.43
CA GLN A 514 -3.81 11.87 -15.83
C GLN A 514 -4.79 12.30 -14.73
N ARG A 515 -4.42 12.14 -13.46
CA ARG A 515 -5.33 12.34 -12.32
C ARG A 515 -5.12 13.65 -11.61
N ALA A 516 -3.88 14.02 -11.36
CA ALA A 516 -3.57 15.29 -10.71
C ALA A 516 -3.87 16.47 -11.64
N PHE A 517 -3.56 16.34 -12.92
CA PHE A 517 -3.78 17.40 -13.91
C PHE A 517 -5.22 17.91 -13.94
N THR A 518 -6.21 17.02 -14.09
CA THR A 518 -7.61 17.44 -14.22
C THR A 518 -8.13 18.13 -12.96
N ILE A 519 -7.82 17.57 -11.78
CA ILE A 519 -8.33 18.10 -10.50
C ILE A 519 -7.66 19.42 -10.15
N ILE A 520 -6.35 19.50 -10.34
CA ILE A 520 -5.59 20.71 -10.02
C ILE A 520 -5.91 21.82 -11.04
N PHE A 521 -6.06 21.47 -12.32
CA PHE A 521 -6.50 22.41 -13.35
C PHE A 521 -7.86 23.06 -12.98
N VAL A 522 -8.85 22.25 -12.63
CA VAL A 522 -10.15 22.79 -12.22
C VAL A 522 -10.03 23.66 -10.96
N ALA A 523 -9.20 23.23 -10.00
CA ALA A 523 -8.98 23.97 -8.76
C ALA A 523 -8.27 25.32 -9.01
N THR A 524 -7.25 25.34 -9.86
CA THR A 524 -6.54 26.61 -10.18
C THR A 524 -7.41 27.60 -10.94
N VAL A 525 -8.21 27.12 -11.90
CA VAL A 525 -9.18 27.97 -12.60
C VAL A 525 -10.23 28.52 -11.62
N LEU A 526 -10.70 27.71 -10.68
CA LEU A 526 -11.64 28.14 -9.65
C LEU A 526 -11.02 29.21 -8.72
N ILE A 527 -9.79 28.98 -8.27
CA ILE A 527 -9.09 29.95 -7.41
C ILE A 527 -8.81 31.23 -8.17
N TRP A 528 -8.34 31.15 -9.43
CA TRP A 528 -8.17 32.31 -10.28
C TRP A 528 -9.49 33.12 -10.38
N PHE A 529 -10.62 32.44 -10.63
CA PHE A 529 -11.93 33.08 -10.68
C PHE A 529 -12.27 33.79 -9.35
N LEU A 530 -12.07 33.14 -8.22
CA LEU A 530 -12.33 33.72 -6.90
C LEU A 530 -11.41 34.90 -6.56
N GLN A 531 -10.18 34.93 -7.13
CA GLN A 531 -9.22 36.03 -6.95
C GLN A 531 -9.51 37.22 -7.87
N SER A 532 -10.02 36.95 -9.07
CA SER A 532 -10.16 37.97 -10.14
C SER A 532 -11.49 38.70 -10.13
N PHE A 533 -12.52 38.19 -9.43
CA PHE A 533 -13.86 38.76 -9.46
C PHE A 533 -14.38 39.15 -8.08
N ASP A 534 -15.19 40.23 -8.05
CA ASP A 534 -15.96 40.64 -6.87
C ASP A 534 -17.33 39.93 -6.79
N SER A 535 -18.13 40.23 -5.77
CA SER A 535 -19.49 39.69 -5.58
C SER A 535 -20.47 40.01 -6.69
N ARG A 536 -20.17 40.99 -7.56
CA ARG A 536 -20.98 41.45 -8.70
C ARG A 536 -20.40 40.94 -10.05
N LEU A 537 -19.39 40.05 -10.00
CA LEU A 537 -18.67 39.55 -11.17
C LEU A 537 -17.94 40.63 -11.98
N ASN A 538 -17.55 41.73 -11.36
CA ASN A 538 -16.63 42.68 -11.97
C ASN A 538 -15.19 42.23 -11.71
N VAL A 539 -14.31 42.54 -12.64
CA VAL A 539 -12.88 42.30 -12.48
C VAL A 539 -12.31 43.25 -11.44
N VAL A 540 -11.61 42.70 -10.48
CA VAL A 540 -11.08 43.44 -9.33
C VAL A 540 -9.67 43.93 -9.65
N ALA A 541 -9.42 45.19 -9.36
CA ALA A 541 -8.07 45.76 -9.47
C ALA A 541 -7.22 45.50 -8.21
N ASP A 542 -7.87 45.41 -7.04
CA ASP A 542 -7.23 45.09 -5.76
C ASP A 542 -7.72 43.73 -5.25
N SER A 543 -6.78 42.82 -4.93
CA SER A 543 -7.09 41.48 -4.39
C SER A 543 -7.92 41.52 -3.11
N ALA A 544 -7.94 42.63 -2.38
CA ALA A 544 -8.74 42.81 -1.17
C ALA A 544 -10.25 42.81 -1.42
N ASP A 545 -10.70 43.20 -2.63
CA ASP A 545 -12.11 43.24 -3.00
C ASP A 545 -12.63 41.95 -3.64
N SER A 546 -11.76 40.94 -3.77
CA SER A 546 -12.09 39.69 -4.42
C SER A 546 -13.04 38.80 -3.62
N LEU A 547 -13.75 37.92 -4.31
CA LEU A 547 -14.56 36.85 -3.68
C LEU A 547 -13.77 36.05 -2.67
N LEU A 548 -12.50 35.75 -2.99
CA LEU A 548 -11.61 35.00 -2.10
C LEU A 548 -11.30 35.78 -0.82
N ALA A 549 -11.05 37.09 -0.91
CA ALA A 549 -10.85 37.96 0.26
C ALA A 549 -12.11 38.03 1.13
N MET A 550 -13.29 38.11 0.53
CA MET A 550 -14.55 38.07 1.25
C MET A 550 -14.74 36.75 2.02
N MET A 551 -14.38 35.60 1.43
CA MET A 551 -14.36 34.34 2.15
C MET A 551 -13.34 34.34 3.30
N GLY A 552 -12.18 34.98 3.09
CA GLY A 552 -11.17 35.19 4.12
C GLY A 552 -11.71 36.00 5.31
N HIS A 553 -12.37 37.09 5.05
CA HIS A 553 -13.02 37.90 6.07
C HIS A 553 -14.09 37.13 6.88
N TRP A 554 -14.89 36.30 6.19
CA TRP A 554 -15.89 35.47 6.85
C TRP A 554 -15.28 34.39 7.75
N LEU A 555 -14.14 33.86 7.36
CA LEU A 555 -13.44 32.83 8.12
C LEU A 555 -12.51 33.36 9.23
N ALA A 556 -12.06 34.63 9.14
CA ALA A 556 -11.10 35.22 10.07
C ALA A 556 -11.52 35.06 11.55
N PRO A 557 -12.80 35.22 11.96
CA PRO A 557 -13.22 35.05 13.35
C PRO A 557 -12.97 33.64 13.89
N VAL A 558 -12.99 32.61 13.03
CA VAL A 558 -12.71 31.20 13.42
C VAL A 558 -11.27 31.03 13.86
N PHE A 559 -10.35 31.85 13.32
CA PHE A 559 -8.92 31.78 13.59
C PHE A 559 -8.46 32.76 14.68
N ALA A 560 -9.30 33.69 15.12
CA ALA A 560 -9.00 34.63 16.20
C ALA A 560 -8.53 33.93 17.50
N PRO A 561 -9.14 32.79 17.97
CA PRO A 561 -8.67 32.07 19.15
C PRO A 561 -7.29 31.43 18.99
N LEU A 562 -6.78 31.34 17.76
CA LEU A 562 -5.44 30.81 17.43
C LEU A 562 -4.37 31.91 17.39
N GLY A 563 -4.78 33.17 17.57
CA GLY A 563 -3.92 34.35 17.57
C GLY A 563 -3.63 34.94 16.19
N PHE A 564 -4.42 34.60 15.16
CA PHE A 564 -4.32 35.19 13.82
C PHE A 564 -5.71 35.37 13.20
N ASP A 565 -6.23 36.60 13.29
CA ASP A 565 -7.57 37.03 12.86
C ASP A 565 -7.56 37.92 11.60
N ASP A 566 -6.38 38.15 11.02
CA ASP A 566 -6.26 38.90 9.77
C ASP A 566 -6.79 38.05 8.58
N TRP A 567 -7.71 38.64 7.79
CA TRP A 567 -8.39 37.98 6.66
C TRP A 567 -7.41 37.40 5.61
N ARG A 568 -6.20 37.98 5.47
CA ARG A 568 -5.17 37.51 4.54
C ARG A 568 -4.70 36.11 4.87
N ILE A 569 -4.75 35.72 6.13
CA ILE A 569 -4.28 34.41 6.59
C ILE A 569 -5.25 33.29 6.18
N PRO A 570 -6.57 33.33 6.50
CA PRO A 570 -7.52 32.37 5.96
C PRO A 570 -7.55 32.33 4.43
N THR A 571 -7.42 33.48 3.76
CA THR A 571 -7.34 33.56 2.29
C THR A 571 -6.16 32.73 1.76
N ALA A 572 -4.97 32.87 2.36
CA ALA A 572 -3.81 32.09 2.00
C ALA A 572 -3.95 30.59 2.34
N LEU A 573 -4.67 30.25 3.41
CA LEU A 573 -4.96 28.85 3.74
C LEU A 573 -5.93 28.19 2.75
N ILE A 574 -6.89 28.94 2.20
CA ILE A 574 -7.80 28.46 1.14
C ILE A 574 -7.00 28.16 -0.15
N THR A 575 -6.14 29.09 -0.58
CA THR A 575 -5.27 28.82 -1.74
C THR A 575 -4.32 27.65 -1.50
N GLY A 576 -3.77 27.55 -0.28
CA GLY A 576 -2.95 26.42 0.18
C GLY A 576 -3.67 25.07 0.21
N PHE A 577 -4.98 25.04 0.05
CA PHE A 577 -5.72 23.80 -0.14
C PHE A 577 -5.53 23.23 -1.56
N SER A 578 -5.36 24.05 -2.58
CA SER A 578 -5.00 23.57 -3.92
C SER A 578 -3.58 23.02 -3.95
N ALA A 579 -2.64 23.83 -3.49
CA ALA A 579 -1.21 23.50 -3.43
C ALA A 579 -0.60 24.19 -2.19
N LYS A 580 0.13 23.44 -1.36
CA LYS A 580 0.61 23.96 -0.06
C LYS A 580 1.59 25.13 -0.19
N GLU A 581 2.42 25.11 -1.20
CA GLU A 581 3.34 26.19 -1.52
C GLU A 581 2.63 27.50 -1.86
N ALA A 582 1.40 27.45 -2.35
CA ALA A 582 0.59 28.63 -2.66
C ALA A 582 0.31 29.52 -1.43
N VAL A 583 0.40 28.99 -0.22
CA VAL A 583 0.23 29.78 1.03
C VAL A 583 1.23 30.94 1.06
N VAL A 584 2.50 30.66 0.79
CA VAL A 584 3.58 31.67 0.87
C VAL A 584 3.45 32.69 -0.27
N SER A 585 3.20 32.22 -1.49
CA SER A 585 3.03 33.12 -2.64
C SER A 585 1.79 34.03 -2.48
N THR A 586 0.68 33.49 -2.00
CA THR A 586 -0.53 34.28 -1.73
C THR A 586 -0.30 35.31 -0.63
N LEU A 587 0.39 34.97 0.45
CA LEU A 587 0.76 35.94 1.47
C LEU A 587 1.64 37.06 0.89
N GLY A 588 2.60 36.72 0.01
CA GLY A 588 3.40 37.70 -0.70
C GLY A 588 2.56 38.67 -1.53
N VAL A 589 1.62 38.16 -2.32
CA VAL A 589 0.70 38.98 -3.13
C VAL A 589 -0.18 39.86 -2.25
N LEU A 590 -0.80 39.30 -1.21
CA LEU A 590 -1.71 40.03 -0.32
C LEU A 590 -1.02 41.07 0.58
N THR A 591 0.29 40.95 0.77
CA THR A 591 1.10 41.93 1.50
C THR A 591 1.81 42.92 0.57
N GLY A 592 1.71 42.74 -0.74
CA GLY A 592 2.39 43.58 -1.75
C GLY A 592 3.91 43.50 -1.68
N THR A 593 4.48 42.38 -1.22
CA THR A 593 5.92 42.21 -0.97
C THR A 593 6.53 41.11 -1.84
N SER A 594 7.81 41.29 -2.21
CA SER A 594 8.58 40.22 -2.86
C SER A 594 8.92 39.10 -1.86
N MET A 595 9.30 37.93 -2.38
CA MET A 595 9.71 36.80 -1.53
C MET A 595 10.88 37.13 -0.59
N GLU A 596 11.77 38.03 -0.98
CA GLU A 596 12.91 38.48 -0.17
C GLU A 596 12.49 39.35 1.03
N THR A 597 11.44 40.15 0.86
CA THR A 597 10.93 41.09 1.88
C THR A 597 9.73 40.55 2.65
N LEU A 598 9.20 39.40 2.25
CA LEU A 598 8.02 38.78 2.87
C LEU A 598 8.22 38.54 4.38
N GLY A 599 9.42 38.13 4.81
CA GLY A 599 9.73 37.90 6.22
C GLY A 599 9.46 39.13 7.11
N THR A 600 9.78 40.35 6.63
CA THR A 600 9.49 41.60 7.34
C THR A 600 8.00 41.96 7.35
N ALA A 601 7.28 41.67 6.28
CA ALA A 601 5.84 41.87 6.24
C ALA A 601 5.09 40.91 7.19
N LEU A 602 5.55 39.68 7.30
CA LEU A 602 4.97 38.68 8.22
C LEU A 602 5.13 39.10 9.69
N THR A 603 6.22 39.78 10.08
CA THR A 603 6.38 40.27 11.47
C THR A 603 5.36 41.37 11.83
N GLY A 604 4.75 42.00 10.84
CA GLY A 604 3.62 42.93 11.05
C GLY A 604 2.25 42.21 11.18
N LEU A 605 2.12 40.98 10.68
CA LEU A 605 0.89 40.21 10.70
C LEU A 605 0.82 39.19 11.85
N PHE A 606 1.96 38.69 12.28
CA PHE A 606 2.07 37.66 13.29
C PHE A 606 2.98 38.10 14.44
N THR A 607 2.63 37.68 15.63
CA THR A 607 3.57 37.64 16.77
C THR A 607 4.36 36.33 16.72
N PRO A 608 5.50 36.20 17.40
CA PRO A 608 6.22 34.92 17.48
C PRO A 608 5.36 33.78 17.98
N LEU A 609 4.42 34.06 18.88
CA LEU A 609 3.49 33.08 19.43
C LEU A 609 2.45 32.63 18.41
N SER A 610 1.83 33.57 17.72
CA SER A 610 0.85 33.25 16.65
C SER A 610 1.52 32.60 15.43
N ALA A 611 2.79 32.92 15.17
CA ALA A 611 3.57 32.25 14.11
C ALA A 611 3.78 30.75 14.42
N ILE A 612 4.08 30.37 15.68
CA ILE A 612 4.16 28.96 16.06
C ILE A 612 2.79 28.29 15.92
N SER A 613 1.72 28.93 16.38
CA SER A 613 0.35 28.41 16.23
C SER A 613 -0.02 28.19 14.76
N PHE A 614 0.30 29.14 13.89
CA PHE A 614 0.09 29.03 12.45
C PHE A 614 0.90 27.89 11.83
N LEU A 615 2.16 27.72 12.23
CA LEU A 615 3.01 26.61 11.78
C LEU A 615 2.43 25.25 12.20
N VAL A 616 1.90 25.13 13.42
CA VAL A 616 1.24 23.91 13.89
C VAL A 616 -0.07 23.68 13.14
N PHE A 617 -0.84 24.73 12.86
CA PHE A 617 -2.05 24.61 12.04
C PHE A 617 -1.70 24.12 10.63
N THR A 618 -0.73 24.76 9.96
CA THR A 618 -0.33 24.40 8.59
C THR A 618 0.30 23.01 8.49
N LEU A 619 0.94 22.55 9.57
CA LEU A 619 1.45 21.18 9.69
C LEU A 619 0.32 20.15 9.60
N LEU A 620 -0.79 20.36 10.31
CA LEU A 620 -1.80 19.34 10.59
C LEU A 620 -3.06 19.47 9.73
N TYR A 621 -3.36 20.66 9.16
CA TYR A 621 -4.59 20.83 8.40
C TYR A 621 -4.60 20.04 7.09
N THR A 622 -5.79 19.89 6.53
CA THR A 622 -6.09 19.06 5.35
C THR A 622 -4.97 19.08 4.29
N PRO A 623 -4.61 17.95 3.68
CA PRO A 623 -3.62 17.93 2.60
C PRO A 623 -4.16 18.63 1.33
N CYS A 624 -3.33 18.75 0.31
CA CYS A 624 -3.71 19.37 -0.97
C CYS A 624 -4.82 18.58 -1.69
N MET A 625 -5.52 19.23 -2.63
CA MET A 625 -6.63 18.61 -3.37
C MET A 625 -6.23 17.32 -4.09
N ALA A 626 -4.99 17.24 -4.63
CA ALA A 626 -4.48 16.02 -5.24
C ALA A 626 -4.42 14.85 -4.24
N ALA A 627 -4.01 15.12 -3.00
CA ALA A 627 -3.96 14.09 -1.96
C ALA A 627 -5.38 13.66 -1.53
N ILE A 628 -6.33 14.58 -1.43
CA ILE A 628 -7.74 14.24 -1.13
C ILE A 628 -8.38 13.43 -2.25
N ALA A 629 -8.07 13.74 -3.50
CA ALA A 629 -8.49 12.93 -4.63
C ALA A 629 -7.95 11.49 -4.56
N ALA A 630 -6.68 11.33 -4.15
CA ALA A 630 -6.10 10.02 -3.89
C ALA A 630 -6.81 9.31 -2.72
N VAL A 631 -7.06 10.00 -1.62
CA VAL A 631 -7.81 9.48 -0.46
C VAL A 631 -9.22 9.04 -0.87
N LYS A 632 -9.97 9.87 -1.61
CA LYS A 632 -11.30 9.53 -2.11
C LYS A 632 -11.30 8.22 -2.90
N ARG A 633 -10.29 8.06 -3.75
CA ARG A 633 -10.15 6.86 -4.59
C ARG A 633 -9.83 5.62 -3.77
N GLU A 634 -8.86 5.72 -2.86
CA GLU A 634 -8.42 4.57 -2.06
C GLU A 634 -9.46 4.16 -1.01
N LEU A 635 -10.28 5.09 -0.52
CA LEU A 635 -11.41 4.79 0.36
C LEU A 635 -12.69 4.41 -0.39
N GLY A 636 -12.75 4.60 -1.72
CA GLY A 636 -13.92 4.31 -2.55
C GLY A 636 -15.15 5.21 -2.26
N SER A 637 -15.03 6.25 -1.42
CA SER A 637 -16.16 7.08 -0.97
C SER A 637 -15.78 8.55 -0.86
N GLY A 638 -16.58 9.42 -1.49
CA GLY A 638 -16.43 10.88 -1.35
C GLY A 638 -16.79 11.39 0.05
N VAL A 639 -17.74 10.75 0.70
CA VAL A 639 -18.15 11.10 2.07
C VAL A 639 -17.03 10.83 3.05
N LEU A 640 -16.39 9.66 2.97
CA LEU A 640 -15.24 9.32 3.83
C LEU A 640 -14.07 10.28 3.59
N ALA A 641 -13.80 10.65 2.34
CA ALA A 641 -12.76 11.65 2.05
C ALA A 641 -13.09 13.02 2.67
N GLY A 642 -14.36 13.44 2.61
CA GLY A 642 -14.83 14.64 3.29
C GLY A 642 -14.67 14.56 4.81
N CYS A 643 -14.98 13.41 5.42
CA CYS A 643 -14.74 13.18 6.85
C CYS A 643 -13.26 13.31 7.22
N VAL A 644 -12.33 12.82 6.35
CA VAL A 644 -10.88 12.99 6.56
C VAL A 644 -10.48 14.46 6.58
N VAL A 645 -11.00 15.25 5.63
CA VAL A 645 -10.74 16.70 5.57
C VAL A 645 -11.20 17.39 6.85
N VAL A 646 -12.45 17.14 7.27
CA VAL A 646 -13.02 17.73 8.49
C VAL A 646 -12.23 17.32 9.72
N LEU A 647 -11.91 16.01 9.86
CA LEU A 647 -11.11 15.49 10.98
C LEU A 647 -9.77 16.22 11.08
N GLN A 648 -9.05 16.37 9.97
CA GLN A 648 -7.75 17.02 9.95
C GLN A 648 -7.83 18.51 10.27
N CYS A 649 -8.83 19.22 9.74
CA CYS A 649 -9.05 20.62 10.08
C CYS A 649 -9.38 20.80 11.57
N VAL A 650 -10.20 19.93 12.15
CA VAL A 650 -10.55 19.97 13.58
C VAL A 650 -9.31 19.68 14.44
N VAL A 651 -8.52 18.65 14.10
CA VAL A 651 -7.29 18.32 14.82
C VAL A 651 -6.28 19.46 14.72
N ALA A 652 -6.12 20.05 13.52
CA ALA A 652 -5.21 21.17 13.31
C ALA A 652 -5.63 22.38 14.14
N TRP A 653 -6.92 22.72 14.15
CA TRP A 653 -7.47 23.82 14.93
C TRP A 653 -7.27 23.59 16.44
N ALA A 654 -7.63 22.40 16.93
CA ALA A 654 -7.47 22.06 18.35
C ALA A 654 -6.00 22.08 18.80
N ALA A 655 -5.09 21.52 17.99
CA ALA A 655 -3.66 21.53 18.30
C ALA A 655 -3.08 22.96 18.31
N ALA A 656 -3.41 23.78 17.29
CA ALA A 656 -2.97 25.17 17.22
C ALA A 656 -3.54 26.00 18.38
N PHE A 657 -4.81 25.78 18.75
CA PHE A 657 -5.45 26.42 19.90
C PHE A 657 -4.72 26.07 21.21
N LEU A 658 -4.45 24.78 21.45
CA LEU A 658 -3.74 24.34 22.64
C LEU A 658 -2.33 24.92 22.71
N VAL A 659 -1.63 25.00 21.58
CA VAL A 659 -0.30 25.59 21.50
C VAL A 659 -0.37 27.10 21.79
N TYR A 660 -1.28 27.82 21.16
CA TYR A 660 -1.42 29.27 21.37
C TYR A 660 -1.80 29.60 22.82
N GLN A 661 -2.87 29.00 23.32
CA GLN A 661 -3.35 29.27 24.68
C GLN A 661 -2.37 28.75 25.74
N GLY A 662 -1.77 27.57 25.53
CA GLY A 662 -0.76 27.01 26.43
C GLY A 662 0.49 27.88 26.54
N LEU A 663 1.00 28.39 25.41
CA LEU A 663 2.13 29.29 25.41
C LEU A 663 1.77 30.70 25.93
N SER A 664 0.55 31.22 25.66
CA SER A 664 0.11 32.51 26.18
C SER A 664 -0.06 32.55 27.69
N LEU A 665 -0.20 31.37 28.35
CA LEU A 665 -0.22 31.27 29.81
C LEU A 665 1.18 31.21 30.42
N LEU A 666 2.21 30.89 29.61
CA LEU A 666 3.60 30.75 30.06
C LEU A 666 4.44 32.01 29.80
N PHE A 667 4.02 32.82 28.83
CA PHE A 667 4.66 34.08 28.42
C PHE A 667 3.67 35.25 28.51
#